data_9b8486c2d827a83d94229a1a171e04d2
#
_entry.id   9b8486c2d827a83d94229a1a171e04d2
#
_cell.length_a   1.000
_cell.length_b   1.000
_cell.length_c   1.000
_cell.angle_alpha   90.00
_cell.angle_beta   90.00
_cell.angle_gamma   90.00
#
_symmetry.space_group_name_H-M   'P 1'
#
loop_
_entity.id
_entity.type
_entity.pdbx_description
1 polymer ?
#
loop_
_entity_poly.entity_id
_entity_poly.type
_entity_poly.pdbx_seq_one_letter_code
_entity_poly.pdbx_strand_id
1 'polypeptide(L)'
;MLNPRENMVVIDGHIKTSQIARCAINDSGDRYNIAFNNNPKKTFSYGRNRAMWLTNPVIFDPQHCHIYHNGRQLWPLAYIAAFQRGYSKYWYIEYPNGAYSNYLGEEISFVKSCLEDQHSKSVFEYLRSVAAINPLKSEDDGTPLLLRQYQGLDFIGDDRAAAPYLNPQEFQPQKFVARPLIFPFGCNASQQKAVQAAFENQISIIQGPPGTGKTQTILNIVANIILQGKTVMVVSNNNSAIDNVVEKMERYKMGFITAMLGNRANKDAFLAAQETEKLIPSDIEQWHTIEADKADYLHNLDNQSKALADVFAKQERLALARQEFDALKVERTHFEQEVEYNSAITIRKQLSSAQLMTLWNELQTVVEGERYSGLFAKITNAIRDYRFRRRLHKLFSGVANKPTLNDIASLIPIVQRKFYEVKHSELVDEIASLEHTLSSCDASAMMKQLQEQSMCYLRNSLYHKYGKDYERQIFAKIVPDLINEYPLVLSTTFSSRTNFQKDTVFDYVIMDEASQISAETGALALMCAKNAVIVGDSMQLPNVVTEEDKLRLQAIAMSCNIDERYDCVKSSFLQSIIKVLPNTPQTLLREHYRCHPKIINFCNQKFYGGKLIIMTKDNGEEDAISAKRTVMGNHTRGKMNQREIEVITREVLPTLSYPAEEIGIIAPYNGQVDALSNAVGGRIDVATVHKFQGREKDAIVMSTVDDTITEFSDDPNLLNVAISRAKQKFCIVVSGNEQPKDCNIADLLAYIKYNNCTVTESNIHSIFDLLYEQYTEARLAYLKEHKRISEYDSENLTYAMLEQIIEENTEFCHLGIVCHQPLRQLLRDVSLLSDDDITYALHPRTHIDFLLYNRVSKQPVLAIETDGYQHHKEGTTQSVRDEKKNRILATYCIPLLRLSTIGSNERQQVEEALRA
;
A
#
# COMPACT_ATOMS: atom_id res chain seq x y z
N MET A 1 0.85 -14.25 66.65
CA MET A 1 0.05 -14.08 65.43
C MET A 1 0.72 -14.84 64.30
N LEU A 2 -0.06 -15.53 63.53
CA LEU A 2 0.47 -16.19 62.33
C LEU A 2 0.95 -15.14 61.35
N ASN A 3 2.15 -15.32 60.80
CA ASN A 3 2.70 -14.35 59.82
C ASN A 3 1.91 -14.41 58.50
N PRO A 4 1.14 -13.37 58.12
CA PRO A 4 0.32 -13.39 56.89
C PRO A 4 1.14 -13.40 55.57
N ARG A 5 2.41 -12.98 55.61
CA ARG A 5 3.29 -13.05 54.41
C ARG A 5 3.65 -14.48 54.07
N GLU A 6 3.66 -15.39 55.03
CA GLU A 6 4.11 -16.77 54.83
C GLU A 6 2.96 -17.77 54.91
N ASN A 7 1.80 -17.34 55.45
CA ASN A 7 0.69 -18.23 55.71
C ASN A 7 -0.64 -17.63 55.24
N MET A 8 -1.46 -18.45 54.62
CA MET A 8 -2.84 -18.13 54.28
C MET A 8 -3.77 -19.20 54.82
N VAL A 9 -4.70 -18.80 55.65
CA VAL A 9 -5.69 -19.73 56.24
C VAL A 9 -7.10 -19.34 55.78
N VAL A 10 -7.75 -20.27 55.13
CA VAL A 10 -9.13 -20.14 54.62
C VAL A 10 -10.01 -21.11 55.36
N ILE A 11 -11.14 -20.64 55.93
CA ILE A 11 -12.15 -21.44 56.66
C ILE A 11 -13.50 -21.19 56.02
N ASP A 12 -14.19 -22.26 55.64
CA ASP A 12 -15.52 -22.21 55.00
C ASP A 12 -15.57 -21.18 53.83
N GLY A 13 -14.50 -21.13 52.98
CA GLY A 13 -14.39 -20.24 51.83
C GLY A 13 -13.90 -18.80 52.14
N HIS A 14 -13.79 -18.44 53.43
CA HIS A 14 -13.37 -17.09 53.84
C HIS A 14 -11.93 -17.05 54.34
N ILE A 15 -11.15 -16.06 53.89
CA ILE A 15 -9.80 -15.84 54.38
C ILE A 15 -9.85 -15.32 55.83
N LYS A 16 -9.23 -16.02 56.77
CA LYS A 16 -9.24 -15.74 58.23
C LYS A 16 -7.86 -15.52 58.81
N THR A 17 -6.79 -15.48 58.04
CA THR A 17 -5.38 -15.42 58.45
C THR A 17 -5.13 -14.37 59.54
N SER A 18 -5.66 -13.13 59.35
CA SER A 18 -5.54 -12.04 60.34
C SER A 18 -6.12 -12.30 61.72
N GLN A 19 -7.08 -13.24 61.82
CA GLN A 19 -7.76 -13.59 63.06
C GLN A 19 -7.11 -14.77 63.81
N ILE A 20 -6.04 -15.37 63.25
CA ILE A 20 -5.48 -16.62 63.73
C ILE A 20 -4.17 -16.36 64.49
N ALA A 21 -4.13 -16.86 65.72
CA ALA A 21 -2.94 -16.84 66.57
C ALA A 21 -1.96 -17.99 66.22
N ARG A 22 -2.50 -19.18 65.98
CA ARG A 22 -1.75 -20.39 65.68
C ARG A 22 -2.57 -21.37 64.85
N CYS A 23 -1.93 -22.00 63.89
CA CYS A 23 -2.44 -23.10 63.09
C CYS A 23 -1.46 -24.26 63.14
N ALA A 24 -1.91 -25.47 63.31
CA ALA A 24 -1.11 -26.69 63.31
C ALA A 24 -1.92 -27.86 62.73
N ILE A 25 -1.24 -28.85 62.17
CA ILE A 25 -1.85 -30.07 61.67
C ILE A 25 -1.90 -31.05 62.89
N ASN A 26 -2.99 -31.79 63.01
CA ASN A 26 -3.12 -32.82 64.06
C ASN A 26 -2.19 -34.02 63.70
N ASP A 27 -1.97 -34.91 64.68
CA ASP A 27 -1.06 -36.07 64.56
C ASP A 27 -1.51 -37.04 63.43
N SER A 28 -2.81 -37.15 63.16
CA SER A 28 -3.33 -37.98 62.05
C SER A 28 -3.24 -37.29 60.66
N GLY A 29 -2.93 -36.04 60.62
CA GLY A 29 -2.72 -35.29 59.33
C GLY A 29 -4.03 -34.92 58.62
N ASP A 30 -5.23 -35.22 59.20
CA ASP A 30 -6.51 -35.04 58.53
C ASP A 30 -7.27 -33.75 58.94
N ARG A 31 -6.82 -33.07 60.01
CA ARG A 31 -7.45 -31.85 60.52
C ARG A 31 -6.46 -30.76 60.84
N TYR A 32 -6.92 -29.49 60.78
CA TYR A 32 -6.18 -28.30 61.24
C TYR A 32 -6.70 -27.90 62.65
N ASN A 33 -5.76 -27.73 63.55
CA ASN A 33 -6.01 -27.23 64.92
C ASN A 33 -5.67 -25.71 64.89
N ILE A 34 -6.72 -24.88 64.99
CA ILE A 34 -6.65 -23.46 64.83
C ILE A 34 -6.99 -22.73 66.11
N ALA A 35 -6.15 -21.86 66.62
CA ALA A 35 -6.40 -20.93 67.67
C ALA A 35 -6.58 -19.51 67.14
N PHE A 36 -7.65 -18.81 67.56
CA PHE A 36 -7.95 -17.46 67.14
C PHE A 36 -7.36 -16.41 68.09
N ASN A 37 -7.03 -15.19 67.57
CA ASN A 37 -6.45 -14.10 68.36
C ASN A 37 -7.31 -13.66 69.54
N ASN A 38 -8.65 -13.75 69.47
CA ASN A 38 -9.56 -13.38 70.50
C ASN A 38 -9.60 -14.39 71.67
N ASN A 39 -9.12 -15.64 71.44
CA ASN A 39 -9.01 -16.66 72.53
C ASN A 39 -7.86 -17.64 72.17
N PRO A 40 -6.55 -17.20 72.32
CA PRO A 40 -5.38 -17.98 71.84
C PRO A 40 -5.16 -19.30 72.59
N LYS A 41 -5.83 -19.47 73.80
CA LYS A 41 -5.72 -20.69 74.55
C LYS A 41 -6.69 -21.77 74.09
N LYS A 42 -7.78 -21.42 73.38
CA LYS A 42 -8.74 -22.36 72.84
C LYS A 42 -8.47 -22.76 71.46
N THR A 43 -8.32 -24.05 71.18
CA THR A 43 -8.06 -24.60 69.86
C THR A 43 -9.32 -25.21 69.26
N PHE A 44 -9.63 -24.89 68.01
CA PHE A 44 -10.77 -25.44 67.28
C PHE A 44 -10.20 -26.36 66.18
N SER A 45 -10.80 -27.53 66.02
CA SER A 45 -10.35 -28.53 65.05
C SER A 45 -11.24 -28.52 63.81
N TYR A 46 -10.72 -28.24 62.67
CA TYR A 46 -11.37 -28.16 61.35
C TYR A 46 -10.91 -29.30 60.46
N GLY A 47 -11.80 -29.99 59.78
CA GLY A 47 -11.48 -30.96 58.75
C GLY A 47 -10.89 -30.25 57.49
N ARG A 48 -10.08 -30.97 56.73
CA ARG A 48 -9.48 -30.44 55.49
C ARG A 48 -10.47 -30.06 54.39
N ASN A 49 -11.72 -30.48 54.51
CA ASN A 49 -12.84 -30.06 53.66
C ASN A 49 -13.41 -28.68 54.03
N ARG A 50 -13.19 -28.20 55.25
CA ARG A 50 -13.71 -26.92 55.76
C ARG A 50 -12.62 -25.86 55.94
N ALA A 51 -11.36 -26.26 56.15
CA ALA A 51 -10.25 -25.34 56.32
C ALA A 51 -9.08 -25.73 55.41
N MET A 52 -8.36 -24.71 54.96
CA MET A 52 -7.11 -24.82 54.22
C MET A 52 -6.04 -23.96 54.89
N TRP A 53 -4.86 -24.53 55.06
CA TRP A 53 -3.68 -23.78 55.49
C TRP A 53 -2.64 -23.89 54.36
N LEU A 54 -2.33 -22.74 53.76
CA LEU A 54 -1.40 -22.62 52.68
C LEU A 54 -0.14 -21.94 53.17
N THR A 55 1.00 -22.50 52.78
CA THR A 55 2.34 -22.02 53.12
C THR A 55 3.17 -21.95 51.85
N ASN A 56 4.37 -21.33 51.91
CA ASN A 56 5.27 -21.19 50.80
C ASN A 56 4.65 -20.44 49.61
N PRO A 57 4.26 -19.18 49.78
CA PRO A 57 3.71 -18.38 48.69
C PRO A 57 4.75 -18.10 47.60
N VAL A 58 4.29 -17.91 46.41
CA VAL A 58 5.10 -17.28 45.33
C VAL A 58 5.12 -15.78 45.60
N ILE A 59 6.32 -15.21 45.77
CA ILE A 59 6.52 -13.78 45.99
C ILE A 59 6.78 -13.09 44.65
N PHE A 60 6.17 -11.93 44.45
CA PHE A 60 6.35 -11.11 43.27
C PHE A 60 6.92 -9.76 43.65
N ASP A 61 7.82 -9.23 42.81
CA ASP A 61 8.34 -7.87 42.93
C ASP A 61 7.29 -6.85 42.47
N PRO A 62 6.85 -5.92 43.34
CA PRO A 62 5.88 -4.88 42.96
C PRO A 62 6.30 -3.96 41.83
N GLN A 63 7.61 -3.87 41.53
CA GLN A 63 8.13 -3.06 40.43
C GLN A 63 7.93 -3.75 39.07
N HIS A 64 7.84 -5.07 39.06
CA HIS A 64 7.77 -5.88 37.87
C HIS A 64 6.39 -6.51 37.60
N CYS A 65 5.37 -6.12 38.37
CA CYS A 65 4.02 -6.58 38.13
C CYS A 65 2.95 -5.55 38.52
N HIS A 66 1.84 -5.58 37.79
CA HIS A 66 0.68 -4.77 38.09
C HIS A 66 -0.47 -5.68 38.56
N ILE A 67 -1.18 -5.23 39.59
CA ILE A 67 -2.35 -5.92 40.16
C ILE A 67 -3.56 -5.03 40.05
N TYR A 68 -4.67 -5.62 39.58
CA TYR A 68 -5.94 -4.92 39.42
C TYR A 68 -7.00 -5.66 40.27
N HIS A 69 -7.75 -4.94 41.06
CA HIS A 69 -8.93 -5.42 41.77
C HIS A 69 -10.16 -4.75 41.19
N ASN A 70 -11.09 -5.53 40.64
CA ASN A 70 -12.30 -5.04 39.97
C ASN A 70 -11.98 -3.95 38.91
N GLY A 71 -10.93 -4.15 38.12
CA GLY A 71 -10.49 -3.23 37.05
C GLY A 71 -9.71 -1.99 37.52
N ARG A 72 -9.55 -1.77 38.84
CA ARG A 72 -8.72 -0.68 39.39
C ARG A 72 -7.36 -1.19 39.78
N GLN A 73 -6.28 -0.53 39.32
CA GLN A 73 -4.94 -0.85 39.73
C GLN A 73 -4.73 -0.57 41.23
N LEU A 74 -4.16 -1.53 41.93
CA LEU A 74 -3.72 -1.37 43.31
C LEU A 74 -2.31 -0.78 43.31
N TRP A 75 -2.16 0.45 43.79
CA TRP A 75 -0.88 1.18 43.79
C TRP A 75 -0.85 2.25 44.91
N PRO A 76 0.27 2.53 45.54
CA PRO A 76 1.54 1.79 45.49
C PRO A 76 1.50 0.52 46.33
N LEU A 77 2.35 -0.48 45.96
CA LEU A 77 2.44 -1.77 46.66
C LEU A 77 3.85 -1.97 47.24
N ALA A 78 3.94 -2.54 48.46
CA ALA A 78 5.20 -2.83 49.11
C ALA A 78 5.57 -4.34 49.03
N TYR A 79 4.55 -5.24 49.04
CA TYR A 79 4.79 -6.68 49.00
C TYR A 79 3.60 -7.41 48.38
N ILE A 80 3.89 -8.44 47.57
CA ILE A 80 2.88 -9.24 46.89
C ILE A 80 3.23 -10.72 47.06
N ALA A 81 2.27 -11.51 47.53
CA ALA A 81 2.43 -12.95 47.66
C ALA A 81 1.17 -13.68 47.18
N ALA A 82 1.35 -14.73 46.39
CA ALA A 82 0.26 -15.61 45.97
C ALA A 82 0.41 -17.00 46.58
N PHE A 83 -0.64 -17.47 47.22
CA PHE A 83 -0.78 -18.83 47.73
C PHE A 83 -1.65 -19.63 46.77
N GLN A 84 -1.26 -20.87 46.45
CA GLN A 84 -1.98 -21.70 45.49
C GLN A 84 -2.31 -23.08 46.07
N ARG A 85 -3.53 -23.56 45.75
CA ARG A 85 -3.93 -24.94 45.96
C ARG A 85 -4.77 -25.43 44.79
N GLY A 86 -4.24 -26.32 43.99
CA GLY A 86 -4.88 -26.72 42.74
C GLY A 86 -5.06 -25.54 41.82
N TYR A 87 -6.25 -25.27 41.36
CA TYR A 87 -6.58 -24.14 40.49
C TYR A 87 -6.89 -22.84 41.25
N SER A 88 -7.12 -22.88 42.56
CA SER A 88 -7.47 -21.71 43.36
C SER A 88 -6.24 -20.96 43.82
N LYS A 89 -6.22 -19.65 43.58
CA LYS A 89 -5.19 -18.71 44.03
C LYS A 89 -5.75 -17.80 45.09
N TYR A 90 -4.92 -17.37 46.03
CA TYR A 90 -5.22 -16.45 47.13
C TYR A 90 -4.10 -15.43 47.20
N TRP A 91 -4.42 -14.14 47.23
CA TRP A 91 -3.45 -13.08 47.21
C TRP A 91 -3.34 -12.39 48.55
N TYR A 92 -2.09 -12.12 48.97
CA TYR A 92 -1.73 -11.24 50.06
C TYR A 92 -1.00 -10.04 49.42
N ILE A 93 -1.54 -8.84 49.64
CA ILE A 93 -1.05 -7.60 49.06
C ILE A 93 -0.84 -6.60 50.20
N GLU A 94 0.40 -6.05 50.33
CA GLU A 94 0.78 -5.11 51.36
C GLU A 94 1.11 -3.75 50.77
N TYR A 95 0.66 -2.71 51.42
CA TYR A 95 0.89 -1.32 51.01
C TYR A 95 2.06 -0.69 51.80
N PRO A 96 2.69 0.41 51.31
CA PRO A 96 3.83 1.04 51.98
C PRO A 96 3.59 1.54 53.39
N ASN A 97 2.33 1.79 53.74
CA ASN A 97 1.92 2.15 55.11
C ASN A 97 1.79 0.97 56.07
N GLY A 98 2.17 -0.24 55.65
CA GLY A 98 2.04 -1.45 56.42
C GLY A 98 0.64 -2.06 56.49
N ALA A 99 -0.37 -1.44 55.88
CA ALA A 99 -1.71 -2.04 55.72
C ALA A 99 -1.63 -3.17 54.67
N TYR A 100 -2.47 -4.19 54.82
CA TYR A 100 -2.53 -5.26 53.84
C TYR A 100 -3.98 -5.69 53.59
N SER A 101 -4.18 -6.30 52.42
CA SER A 101 -5.46 -6.87 52.03
C SER A 101 -5.25 -8.29 51.48
N ASN A 102 -6.24 -9.14 51.68
CA ASN A 102 -6.27 -10.46 51.10
C ASN A 102 -7.41 -10.55 50.09
N TYR A 103 -7.14 -11.19 48.93
CA TYR A 103 -8.13 -11.32 47.87
C TYR A 103 -8.20 -12.76 47.37
N LEU A 104 -9.36 -13.14 46.86
CA LEU A 104 -9.55 -14.39 46.12
C LEU A 104 -8.94 -14.23 44.69
N GLY A 105 -8.52 -15.31 44.08
CA GLY A 105 -7.91 -15.28 42.74
C GLY A 105 -8.82 -14.70 41.68
N GLU A 106 -10.13 -14.90 41.80
CA GLU A 106 -11.13 -14.39 40.86
C GLU A 106 -11.32 -12.86 40.92
N GLU A 107 -10.97 -12.23 42.06
CA GLU A 107 -11.09 -10.79 42.28
C GLU A 107 -9.89 -10.00 41.74
N ILE A 108 -8.80 -10.70 41.41
CA ILE A 108 -7.51 -10.10 41.05
C ILE A 108 -7.14 -10.43 39.59
N SER A 109 -6.87 -9.40 38.82
CA SER A 109 -6.14 -9.52 37.55
C SER A 109 -4.66 -9.17 37.79
N PHE A 110 -3.77 -10.07 37.41
CA PHE A 110 -2.34 -9.99 37.64
C PHE A 110 -1.58 -9.99 36.29
N VAL A 111 -0.74 -9.00 36.08
CA VAL A 111 0.01 -8.80 34.84
C VAL A 111 1.49 -8.64 35.19
N LYS A 112 2.37 -9.44 34.58
CA LYS A 112 3.82 -9.33 34.70
C LYS A 112 4.40 -8.44 33.61
N SER A 113 5.57 -7.85 33.85
CA SER A 113 6.33 -7.22 32.80
C SER A 113 6.99 -8.26 31.90
N CYS A 114 6.74 -8.20 30.58
CA CYS A 114 7.47 -9.05 29.64
C CYS A 114 8.95 -8.67 29.52
N LEU A 115 9.36 -7.50 30.03
CA LEU A 115 10.77 -7.06 30.08
C LEU A 115 11.61 -7.78 31.15
N GLU A 116 11.00 -8.62 32.00
CA GLU A 116 11.74 -9.55 32.86
C GLU A 116 12.46 -10.64 32.06
N ASP A 117 11.90 -10.99 30.90
CA ASP A 117 12.54 -11.90 29.97
C ASP A 117 13.71 -11.24 29.25
N GLN A 118 14.87 -11.92 29.25
CA GLN A 118 16.11 -11.39 28.71
C GLN A 118 16.05 -11.13 27.22
N HIS A 119 15.34 -11.98 26.45
CA HIS A 119 15.19 -11.80 25.00
C HIS A 119 14.30 -10.60 24.69
N SER A 120 13.14 -10.50 25.32
CA SER A 120 12.23 -9.35 25.20
C SER A 120 12.95 -8.03 25.50
N LYS A 121 13.75 -8.02 26.58
CA LYS A 121 14.56 -6.86 26.97
C LYS A 121 15.59 -6.50 25.90
N SER A 122 16.27 -7.51 25.33
CA SER A 122 17.27 -7.28 24.26
C SER A 122 16.64 -6.67 23.01
N VAL A 123 15.49 -7.19 22.56
CA VAL A 123 14.75 -6.64 21.42
C VAL A 123 14.27 -5.22 21.72
N PHE A 124 13.75 -4.98 22.92
CA PHE A 124 13.30 -3.65 23.34
C PHE A 124 14.44 -2.62 23.33
N GLU A 125 15.61 -2.98 23.86
CA GLU A 125 16.80 -2.11 23.87
C GLU A 125 17.32 -1.82 22.45
N TYR A 126 17.25 -2.81 21.56
CA TYR A 126 17.55 -2.59 20.15
C TYR A 126 16.61 -1.55 19.54
N LEU A 127 15.28 -1.72 19.68
CA LEU A 127 14.28 -0.78 19.16
C LEU A 127 14.45 0.62 19.76
N ARG A 128 14.79 0.71 21.05
CA ARG A 128 15.13 1.97 21.72
C ARG A 128 16.36 2.64 21.11
N SER A 129 17.39 1.85 20.76
CA SER A 129 18.61 2.35 20.12
C SER A 129 18.32 2.86 18.69
N VAL A 130 17.43 2.18 17.95
CA VAL A 130 16.93 2.64 16.65
C VAL A 130 16.15 3.96 16.80
N ALA A 131 15.30 4.07 17.81
CA ALA A 131 14.55 5.28 18.10
C ALA A 131 15.44 6.51 18.39
N ALA A 132 16.68 6.30 18.83
CA ALA A 132 17.64 7.37 19.12
C ALA A 132 18.16 8.10 17.87
N ILE A 133 18.07 7.48 16.69
CA ILE A 133 18.49 8.14 15.44
C ILE A 133 17.33 8.86 14.71
N ASN A 134 16.12 8.82 15.25
CA ASN A 134 14.96 9.48 14.64
C ASN A 134 15.21 10.99 14.46
N PRO A 135 14.96 11.57 13.25
CA PRO A 135 15.24 12.97 12.96
C PRO A 135 14.36 13.96 13.70
N LEU A 136 13.16 13.55 14.15
CA LEU A 136 12.23 14.41 14.87
C LEU A 136 12.68 14.61 16.31
N LYS A 137 13.13 15.83 16.63
CA LYS A 137 13.67 16.20 17.95
C LYS A 137 12.75 17.15 18.70
N SER A 138 12.83 17.12 20.02
CA SER A 138 12.19 18.09 20.90
C SER A 138 12.86 19.48 20.74
N GLU A 139 12.05 20.52 20.73
CA GLU A 139 12.51 21.90 20.70
C GLU A 139 13.21 22.31 22.02
N ASP A 140 12.86 21.67 23.15
CA ASP A 140 13.38 22.02 24.48
C ASP A 140 14.81 21.57 24.73
N ASP A 141 15.17 20.32 24.35
CA ASP A 141 16.44 19.68 24.72
C ASP A 141 17.15 18.94 23.58
N GLY A 142 16.58 18.99 22.37
CA GLY A 142 17.12 18.31 21.20
C GLY A 142 17.06 16.77 21.24
N THR A 143 16.42 16.18 22.25
CA THR A 143 16.27 14.72 22.35
C THR A 143 15.31 14.21 21.28
N PRO A 144 15.60 13.11 20.55
CA PRO A 144 14.66 12.50 19.62
C PRO A 144 13.34 12.13 20.32
N LEU A 145 12.22 12.61 19.77
CA LEU A 145 10.91 12.44 20.39
C LEU A 145 10.53 10.97 20.56
N LEU A 146 10.94 10.12 19.64
CA LEU A 146 10.67 8.68 19.71
C LEU A 146 11.49 8.02 20.83
N LEU A 147 12.76 8.40 21.00
CA LEU A 147 13.59 7.92 22.09
C LEU A 147 12.98 8.27 23.47
N ARG A 148 12.45 9.49 23.61
CA ARG A 148 11.79 9.92 24.85
C ARG A 148 10.61 9.02 25.21
N GLN A 149 9.84 8.54 24.22
CA GLN A 149 8.77 7.59 24.45
C GLN A 149 9.27 6.24 24.97
N TYR A 150 10.35 5.72 24.41
CA TYR A 150 10.99 4.48 24.88
C TYR A 150 11.59 4.61 26.29
N GLN A 151 12.24 5.74 26.57
CA GLN A 151 12.82 6.01 27.90
C GLN A 151 11.75 6.08 29.02
N GLY A 152 10.53 6.41 28.66
CA GLY A 152 9.40 6.44 29.61
C GLY A 152 8.78 5.07 29.89
N LEU A 153 9.30 3.98 29.32
CA LEU A 153 8.70 2.63 29.41
C LEU A 153 9.54 1.72 30.29
N ASP A 154 9.12 1.60 31.55
CA ASP A 154 9.73 0.69 32.51
C ASP A 154 8.94 -0.65 32.65
N PHE A 155 7.70 -0.67 32.18
CA PHE A 155 6.78 -1.80 32.30
C PHE A 155 6.01 -2.02 30.99
N ILE A 156 6.01 -3.24 30.48
CA ILE A 156 5.18 -3.71 29.37
C ILE A 156 4.53 -5.01 29.83
N GLY A 157 3.20 -5.01 29.96
CA GLY A 157 2.49 -6.20 30.42
C GLY A 157 2.60 -7.37 29.45
N ASP A 158 2.69 -8.59 29.98
CA ASP A 158 2.66 -9.85 29.22
C ASP A 158 1.32 -10.09 28.52
N ASP A 159 0.28 -9.34 28.92
CA ASP A 159 -1.03 -9.31 28.27
C ASP A 159 -1.12 -8.37 27.03
N ARG A 160 -0.04 -7.64 26.72
CA ARG A 160 0.01 -6.71 25.57
C ARG A 160 0.31 -7.44 24.27
N ALA A 161 -0.19 -6.89 23.17
CA ALA A 161 0.15 -7.35 21.83
C ALA A 161 1.67 -7.26 21.53
N ALA A 162 2.40 -6.41 22.26
CA ALA A 162 3.85 -6.30 22.14
C ALA A 162 4.62 -7.51 22.71
N ALA A 163 4.11 -8.21 23.73
CA ALA A 163 4.84 -9.31 24.34
C ALA A 163 5.17 -10.45 23.36
N PRO A 164 4.20 -10.97 22.56
CA PRO A 164 4.50 -11.95 21.52
C PRO A 164 5.47 -11.42 20.44
N TYR A 165 5.43 -10.13 20.10
CA TYR A 165 6.36 -9.53 19.13
C TYR A 165 7.79 -9.45 19.69
N LEU A 166 7.96 -9.10 20.97
CA LEU A 166 9.27 -9.02 21.61
C LEU A 166 9.91 -10.39 21.84
N ASN A 167 9.14 -11.41 22.22
CA ASN A 167 9.60 -12.80 22.32
C ASN A 167 8.50 -13.81 21.99
N PRO A 168 8.44 -14.28 20.73
CA PRO A 168 7.40 -15.24 20.31
C PRO A 168 7.61 -16.66 20.87
N GLN A 169 8.72 -16.97 21.48
CA GLN A 169 8.98 -18.29 22.11
C GLN A 169 8.36 -18.38 23.50
N GLU A 170 8.47 -17.31 24.29
CA GLU A 170 7.92 -17.24 25.65
C GLU A 170 6.45 -16.82 25.63
N PHE A 171 6.09 -15.81 24.81
CA PHE A 171 4.74 -15.24 24.77
C PHE A 171 4.06 -15.60 23.43
N GLN A 172 3.03 -16.46 23.51
CA GLN A 172 2.25 -16.84 22.33
C GLN A 172 0.99 -15.98 22.22
N PRO A 173 0.62 -15.53 20.99
CA PRO A 173 -0.64 -14.81 20.80
C PRO A 173 -1.84 -15.65 21.27
N GLN A 174 -2.72 -15.02 22.04
CA GLN A 174 -3.92 -15.68 22.56
C GLN A 174 -4.96 -15.90 21.46
N LYS A 175 -5.74 -16.98 21.59
CA LYS A 175 -6.91 -17.27 20.76
C LYS A 175 -8.18 -17.13 21.58
N PHE A 176 -9.23 -16.61 20.93
CA PHE A 176 -10.51 -16.36 21.57
C PHE A 176 -11.63 -17.17 20.91
N VAL A 177 -12.70 -17.38 21.63
CA VAL A 177 -13.89 -18.07 21.11
C VAL A 177 -14.63 -17.15 20.14
N ALA A 178 -15.03 -17.71 18.99
CA ALA A 178 -15.84 -17.01 18.00
C ALA A 178 -17.14 -16.46 18.61
N ARG A 179 -17.53 -15.25 18.18
CA ARG A 179 -18.75 -14.57 18.61
C ARG A 179 -19.51 -14.07 17.39
N PRO A 180 -20.84 -13.90 17.46
CA PRO A 180 -21.60 -13.24 16.41
C PRO A 180 -21.04 -11.83 16.14
N LEU A 181 -20.91 -11.48 14.87
CA LEU A 181 -20.35 -10.19 14.41
C LEU A 181 -21.39 -9.43 13.59
N ILE A 182 -21.28 -8.10 13.61
CA ILE A 182 -22.12 -7.20 12.83
C ILE A 182 -21.31 -6.53 11.71
N PHE A 183 -21.98 -6.17 10.60
CA PHE A 183 -21.35 -5.55 9.43
C PHE A 183 -22.08 -4.27 9.00
N PRO A 184 -22.10 -3.22 9.84
CA PRO A 184 -22.85 -1.99 9.60
C PRO A 184 -22.35 -1.18 8.41
N PHE A 185 -21.15 -1.46 7.91
CA PHE A 185 -20.57 -0.78 6.75
C PHE A 185 -20.57 -1.65 5.48
N GLY A 186 -21.26 -2.81 5.51
CA GLY A 186 -21.23 -3.80 4.44
C GLY A 186 -19.93 -4.61 4.44
N CYS A 187 -19.90 -5.69 3.70
CA CYS A 187 -18.74 -6.59 3.62
C CYS A 187 -18.76 -7.45 2.37
N ASN A 188 -17.65 -8.13 2.11
CA ASN A 188 -17.53 -9.25 1.18
C ASN A 188 -16.93 -10.47 1.91
N ALA A 189 -16.70 -11.56 1.19
CA ALA A 189 -16.22 -12.82 1.80
C ALA A 189 -14.88 -12.65 2.50
N SER A 190 -13.89 -12.01 1.87
CA SER A 190 -12.56 -11.83 2.48
C SER A 190 -12.58 -10.85 3.64
N GLN A 191 -13.41 -9.80 3.58
CA GLN A 191 -13.60 -8.86 4.67
C GLN A 191 -14.28 -9.51 5.88
N GLN A 192 -15.29 -10.38 5.69
CA GLN A 192 -15.89 -11.15 6.79
C GLN A 192 -14.85 -12.00 7.52
N LYS A 193 -14.02 -12.73 6.75
CA LYS A 193 -12.92 -13.55 7.30
C LYS A 193 -11.90 -12.70 8.07
N ALA A 194 -11.57 -11.51 7.55
CA ALA A 194 -10.64 -10.58 8.19
C ALA A 194 -11.20 -10.06 9.53
N VAL A 195 -12.47 -9.66 9.56
CA VAL A 195 -13.14 -9.23 10.80
C VAL A 195 -13.21 -10.39 11.79
N GLN A 196 -13.58 -11.58 11.37
CA GLN A 196 -13.61 -12.77 12.22
C GLN A 196 -12.24 -13.08 12.83
N ALA A 197 -11.18 -13.08 12.01
CA ALA A 197 -9.81 -13.32 12.48
C ALA A 197 -9.36 -12.30 13.55
N ALA A 198 -9.80 -11.02 13.43
CA ALA A 198 -9.48 -9.97 14.39
C ALA A 198 -10.11 -10.19 15.77
N PHE A 199 -11.22 -10.94 15.85
CA PHE A 199 -11.88 -11.24 17.12
C PHE A 199 -11.57 -12.63 17.68
N GLU A 200 -11.07 -13.53 16.86
CA GLU A 200 -10.64 -14.87 17.30
C GLU A 200 -9.17 -14.93 17.74
N ASN A 201 -8.39 -13.88 17.48
CA ASN A 201 -6.97 -13.86 17.77
C ASN A 201 -6.53 -12.52 18.39
N GLN A 202 -5.57 -12.61 19.31
CA GLN A 202 -4.95 -11.41 19.93
C GLN A 202 -4.27 -10.51 18.90
N ILE A 203 -3.61 -11.12 17.91
CA ILE A 203 -2.96 -10.42 16.80
C ILE A 203 -3.49 -11.00 15.51
N SER A 204 -3.90 -10.16 14.57
CA SER A 204 -4.29 -10.54 13.22
C SER A 204 -3.69 -9.58 12.18
N ILE A 205 -3.38 -10.10 10.99
CA ILE A 205 -2.79 -9.35 9.90
C ILE A 205 -3.76 -9.35 8.73
N ILE A 206 -4.02 -8.18 8.17
CA ILE A 206 -4.87 -7.98 6.99
C ILE A 206 -4.00 -7.44 5.86
N GLN A 207 -3.77 -8.29 4.85
CA GLN A 207 -3.15 -7.87 3.60
C GLN A 207 -4.26 -7.26 2.72
N GLY A 208 -4.18 -5.95 2.50
CA GLY A 208 -5.21 -5.19 1.80
C GLY A 208 -4.66 -4.50 0.55
N PRO A 209 -4.62 -5.17 -0.61
CA PRO A 209 -4.29 -4.54 -1.88
C PRO A 209 -5.14 -3.30 -2.16
N PRO A 210 -4.71 -2.41 -3.08
CA PRO A 210 -5.50 -1.24 -3.47
C PRO A 210 -6.90 -1.64 -3.93
N GLY A 211 -7.92 -0.85 -3.58
CA GLY A 211 -9.30 -1.07 -4.05
C GLY A 211 -10.03 -2.27 -3.44
N THR A 212 -9.51 -2.91 -2.38
CA THR A 212 -10.15 -4.08 -1.73
C THR A 212 -10.95 -3.74 -0.48
N GLY A 213 -11.05 -2.47 -0.11
CA GLY A 213 -11.91 -2.00 1.00
C GLY A 213 -11.29 -2.12 2.39
N LYS A 214 -9.98 -1.86 2.55
CA LYS A 214 -9.29 -1.80 3.86
C LYS A 214 -10.05 -0.98 4.89
N THR A 215 -10.38 0.28 4.56
CA THR A 215 -11.09 1.20 5.49
C THR A 215 -12.46 0.65 5.91
N GLN A 216 -13.19 0.02 4.99
CA GLN A 216 -14.49 -0.61 5.29
C GLN A 216 -14.33 -1.76 6.29
N THR A 217 -13.29 -2.58 6.13
CA THR A 217 -12.95 -3.66 7.06
C THR A 217 -12.58 -3.11 8.44
N ILE A 218 -11.75 -2.06 8.49
CA ILE A 218 -11.38 -1.36 9.74
C ILE A 218 -12.63 -0.86 10.47
N LEU A 219 -13.54 -0.21 9.77
CA LEU A 219 -14.78 0.32 10.37
C LEU A 219 -15.68 -0.79 10.93
N ASN A 220 -15.80 -1.93 10.27
CA ASN A 220 -16.53 -3.08 10.79
C ASN A 220 -15.85 -3.65 12.05
N ILE A 221 -14.52 -3.69 12.10
CA ILE A 221 -13.78 -4.11 13.31
C ILE A 221 -14.03 -3.10 14.44
N VAL A 222 -13.90 -1.80 14.19
CA VAL A 222 -14.20 -0.74 15.17
C VAL A 222 -15.62 -0.85 15.71
N ALA A 223 -16.62 -1.04 14.84
CA ALA A 223 -18.02 -1.21 15.28
C ALA A 223 -18.21 -2.38 16.24
N ASN A 224 -17.60 -3.52 15.96
CA ASN A 224 -17.69 -4.69 16.82
C ASN A 224 -16.91 -4.53 18.14
N ILE A 225 -15.80 -3.78 18.15
CA ILE A 225 -15.06 -3.45 19.38
C ILE A 225 -15.93 -2.56 20.29
N ILE A 226 -16.51 -1.50 19.72
CA ILE A 226 -17.39 -0.56 20.44
C ILE A 226 -18.64 -1.27 20.97
N LEU A 227 -19.22 -2.16 20.17
CA LEU A 227 -20.37 -2.97 20.59
C LEU A 227 -20.08 -3.83 21.83
N GLN A 228 -18.83 -4.27 22.02
CA GLN A 228 -18.37 -5.00 23.19
C GLN A 228 -18.06 -4.09 24.39
N GLY A 229 -18.26 -2.78 24.28
CA GLY A 229 -17.91 -1.79 25.31
C GLY A 229 -16.40 -1.62 25.49
N LYS A 230 -15.61 -2.00 24.49
CA LYS A 230 -14.15 -1.94 24.48
C LYS A 230 -13.63 -0.68 23.79
N THR A 231 -12.37 -0.36 24.04
CA THR A 231 -11.67 0.80 23.52
C THR A 231 -10.75 0.42 22.36
N VAL A 232 -10.64 1.30 21.38
CA VAL A 232 -9.80 1.08 20.19
C VAL A 232 -9.04 2.35 19.81
N MET A 233 -7.75 2.18 19.50
CA MET A 233 -6.93 3.21 18.89
C MET A 233 -6.63 2.81 17.45
N VAL A 234 -6.98 3.68 16.47
CA VAL A 234 -6.60 3.51 15.06
C VAL A 234 -5.44 4.44 14.78
N VAL A 235 -4.36 3.89 14.26
CA VAL A 235 -3.13 4.63 13.95
C VAL A 235 -2.67 4.41 12.51
N SER A 236 -2.14 5.47 11.91
CA SER A 236 -1.51 5.44 10.59
C SER A 236 -0.39 6.48 10.52
N ASN A 237 0.60 6.25 9.65
CA ASN A 237 1.59 7.28 9.31
C ASN A 237 1.03 8.31 8.32
N ASN A 238 -0.07 7.98 7.64
CA ASN A 238 -0.69 8.84 6.65
C ASN A 238 -1.94 9.51 7.24
N ASN A 239 -1.95 10.85 7.32
CA ASN A 239 -3.10 11.62 7.81
C ASN A 239 -4.36 11.37 6.96
N SER A 240 -4.24 11.22 5.64
CA SER A 240 -5.39 10.97 4.77
C SER A 240 -6.09 9.64 5.07
N ALA A 241 -5.39 8.64 5.60
CA ALA A 241 -6.01 7.38 6.03
C ALA A 241 -6.87 7.61 7.29
N ILE A 242 -6.39 8.44 8.22
CA ILE A 242 -7.13 8.83 9.42
C ILE A 242 -8.34 9.67 9.05
N ASP A 243 -8.17 10.67 8.17
CA ASP A 243 -9.25 11.57 7.72
C ASP A 243 -10.38 10.79 7.05
N ASN A 244 -10.08 9.75 6.27
CA ASN A 244 -11.06 8.85 5.68
C ASN A 244 -11.91 8.09 6.72
N VAL A 245 -11.32 7.74 7.87
CA VAL A 245 -12.06 7.10 8.97
C VAL A 245 -12.97 8.13 9.64
N VAL A 246 -12.46 9.35 9.90
CA VAL A 246 -13.24 10.47 10.47
C VAL A 246 -14.45 10.79 9.60
N GLU A 247 -14.23 11.06 8.30
CA GLU A 247 -15.30 11.40 7.36
C GLU A 247 -16.42 10.34 7.36
N LYS A 248 -16.03 9.06 7.34
CA LYS A 248 -17.02 7.98 7.38
C LYS A 248 -17.75 7.90 8.72
N MET A 249 -17.06 8.09 9.86
CA MET A 249 -17.71 8.13 11.17
C MET A 249 -18.69 9.30 11.27
N GLU A 250 -18.35 10.48 10.77
CA GLU A 250 -19.22 11.65 10.71
C GLU A 250 -20.43 11.43 9.79
N ARG A 251 -20.21 10.86 8.60
CA ARG A 251 -21.30 10.53 7.66
C ARG A 251 -22.36 9.63 8.27
N TYR A 252 -21.96 8.71 9.15
CA TYR A 252 -22.89 7.84 9.88
C TYR A 252 -23.36 8.42 11.24
N LYS A 253 -23.03 9.68 11.53
CA LYS A 253 -23.35 10.39 12.78
C LYS A 253 -22.72 9.76 14.03
N MET A 254 -21.56 9.12 13.88
CA MET A 254 -20.82 8.47 14.97
C MET A 254 -19.53 9.24 15.34
N GLY A 255 -19.34 10.46 14.86
CA GLY A 255 -18.19 11.31 15.22
C GLY A 255 -18.10 11.59 16.72
N PHE A 256 -19.24 11.60 17.43
CA PHE A 256 -19.32 11.90 18.86
C PHE A 256 -18.62 10.90 19.79
N ILE A 257 -18.30 9.70 19.32
CA ILE A 257 -17.54 8.68 20.06
C ILE A 257 -16.05 8.67 19.67
N THR A 258 -15.61 9.63 18.85
CA THR A 258 -14.30 9.65 18.24
C THR A 258 -13.46 10.80 18.79
N ALA A 259 -12.22 10.54 19.21
CA ALA A 259 -11.24 11.54 19.58
C ALA A 259 -10.08 11.57 18.58
N MET A 260 -9.89 12.69 17.88
CA MET A 260 -8.79 12.87 16.93
C MET A 260 -7.60 13.54 17.64
N LEU A 261 -6.52 12.79 17.92
CA LEU A 261 -5.43 13.21 18.80
C LEU A 261 -4.03 13.20 18.14
N GLY A 262 -3.93 13.05 16.81
CA GLY A 262 -2.69 12.76 16.10
C GLY A 262 -1.55 13.77 16.36
N ASN A 263 -1.77 15.05 16.14
CA ASN A 263 -0.79 16.11 16.36
C ASN A 263 -1.29 17.13 17.38
N ARG A 264 -0.46 18.14 17.74
CA ARG A 264 -0.83 19.16 18.72
C ARG A 264 -2.05 19.98 18.26
N ALA A 265 -2.11 20.37 17.00
CA ALA A 265 -3.23 21.13 16.46
C ALA A 265 -4.56 20.35 16.54
N ASN A 266 -4.53 19.04 16.23
CA ASN A 266 -5.70 18.18 16.35
C ASN A 266 -6.16 18.02 17.81
N LYS A 267 -5.22 17.91 18.76
CA LYS A 267 -5.54 17.87 20.20
C LYS A 267 -6.20 19.14 20.68
N ASP A 268 -5.62 20.28 20.32
CA ASP A 268 -6.14 21.58 20.73
C ASP A 268 -7.52 21.82 20.11
N ALA A 269 -7.72 21.47 18.84
CA ALA A 269 -9.01 21.53 18.16
C ALA A 269 -10.04 20.59 18.81
N PHE A 270 -9.66 19.35 19.11
CA PHE A 270 -10.53 18.40 19.80
C PHE A 270 -10.97 18.89 21.18
N LEU A 271 -10.05 19.41 21.99
CA LEU A 271 -10.37 19.93 23.32
C LEU A 271 -11.28 21.15 23.24
N ALA A 272 -11.05 22.07 22.29
CA ALA A 272 -11.90 23.26 22.08
C ALA A 272 -13.30 22.89 21.56
N ALA A 273 -13.41 21.88 20.70
CA ALA A 273 -14.71 21.46 20.14
C ALA A 273 -15.67 20.90 21.19
N GLN A 274 -15.17 20.31 22.27
CA GLN A 274 -16.00 19.77 23.35
C GLN A 274 -16.89 20.84 24.02
N GLU A 275 -16.45 22.12 24.06
CA GLU A 275 -17.17 23.22 24.69
C GLU A 275 -18.24 23.83 23.78
N THR A 276 -18.06 23.75 22.47
CA THR A 276 -18.85 24.47 21.48
C THR A 276 -19.87 23.64 20.72
N GLU A 277 -19.70 22.34 20.63
CA GLU A 277 -20.56 21.47 19.82
C GLU A 277 -21.40 20.52 20.68
N LYS A 278 -22.72 20.46 20.40
CA LYS A 278 -23.56 19.33 20.82
C LYS A 278 -23.15 18.10 20.02
N LEU A 279 -22.08 17.44 20.44
CA LEU A 279 -21.48 16.30 19.73
C LEU A 279 -22.42 15.09 19.61
N ILE A 280 -23.38 14.93 20.53
CA ILE A 280 -24.36 13.84 20.47
C ILE A 280 -25.42 14.19 19.42
N PRO A 281 -25.71 13.28 18.47
CA PRO A 281 -26.72 13.52 17.45
C PRO A 281 -28.08 13.91 18.03
N SER A 282 -28.73 14.93 17.50
CA SER A 282 -30.04 15.40 17.98
C SER A 282 -31.14 14.37 17.81
N ASP A 283 -30.94 13.39 16.92
CA ASP A 283 -31.83 12.28 16.60
C ASP A 283 -31.47 10.98 17.36
N ILE A 284 -30.59 11.02 18.37
CA ILE A 284 -30.15 9.83 19.10
C ILE A 284 -31.32 9.07 19.74
N GLU A 285 -32.37 9.80 20.15
CA GLU A 285 -33.61 9.19 20.73
C GLU A 285 -34.30 8.25 19.73
N GLN A 286 -34.16 8.51 18.42
CA GLN A 286 -34.71 7.66 17.35
C GLN A 286 -33.90 6.36 17.16
N TRP A 287 -32.73 6.25 17.81
CA TRP A 287 -31.88 5.06 17.71
C TRP A 287 -32.35 3.91 18.59
N HIS A 288 -33.28 4.17 19.51
CA HIS A 288 -33.92 3.17 20.32
C HIS A 288 -35.03 2.44 19.53
N THR A 289 -34.62 1.48 18.70
CA THR A 289 -35.53 0.80 17.75
C THR A 289 -35.70 -0.69 18.03
N ILE A 290 -34.92 -1.27 18.94
CA ILE A 290 -34.90 -2.71 19.19
C ILE A 290 -35.44 -2.98 20.59
N GLU A 291 -36.67 -3.47 20.66
CA GLU A 291 -37.33 -3.93 21.90
C GLU A 291 -37.14 -5.44 22.15
N ALA A 292 -36.72 -6.20 21.14
CA ALA A 292 -36.48 -7.63 21.19
C ALA A 292 -35.28 -8.03 22.04
N ASP A 293 -35.21 -9.32 22.43
CA ASP A 293 -34.04 -9.87 23.08
C ASP A 293 -32.77 -9.65 22.20
N LYS A 294 -31.76 -9.06 22.81
CA LYS A 294 -30.49 -8.76 22.12
C LYS A 294 -29.79 -10.01 21.58
N ALA A 295 -29.94 -11.15 22.24
CA ALA A 295 -29.35 -12.43 21.86
C ALA A 295 -30.01 -12.98 20.60
N ASP A 296 -31.34 -12.94 20.53
CA ASP A 296 -32.10 -13.38 19.34
C ASP A 296 -31.83 -12.49 18.12
N TYR A 297 -31.68 -11.18 18.33
CA TYR A 297 -31.37 -10.26 17.26
C TYR A 297 -29.98 -10.53 16.66
N LEU A 298 -28.95 -10.70 17.51
CA LEU A 298 -27.60 -11.07 17.08
C LEU A 298 -27.57 -12.42 16.38
N HIS A 299 -28.33 -13.40 16.86
CA HIS A 299 -28.42 -14.71 16.23
C HIS A 299 -29.05 -14.61 14.81
N ASN A 300 -30.03 -13.75 14.63
CA ASN A 300 -30.63 -13.50 13.32
C ASN A 300 -29.62 -12.83 12.35
N LEU A 301 -28.85 -11.83 12.82
CA LEU A 301 -27.76 -11.22 12.03
C LEU A 301 -26.69 -12.24 11.62
N ASP A 302 -26.30 -13.14 12.50
CA ASP A 302 -25.34 -14.21 12.22
C ASP A 302 -25.87 -15.16 11.14
N ASN A 303 -27.14 -15.54 11.20
CA ASN A 303 -27.78 -16.38 10.17
C ASN A 303 -27.84 -15.67 8.82
N GLN A 304 -28.15 -14.36 8.78
CA GLN A 304 -28.12 -13.56 7.55
C GLN A 304 -26.69 -13.47 6.98
N SER A 305 -25.70 -13.28 7.83
CA SER A 305 -24.29 -13.24 7.43
C SER A 305 -23.85 -14.57 6.81
N LYS A 306 -24.26 -15.70 7.40
CA LYS A 306 -23.99 -17.04 6.85
C LYS A 306 -24.71 -17.30 5.54
N ALA A 307 -25.94 -16.84 5.39
CA ALA A 307 -26.71 -16.98 4.13
C ALA A 307 -26.02 -16.19 2.98
N LEU A 308 -25.38 -15.06 3.28
CA LEU A 308 -24.61 -14.29 2.29
C LEU A 308 -23.32 -15.00 1.85
N ALA A 309 -22.79 -15.94 2.59
CA ALA A 309 -21.57 -16.66 2.20
C ALA A 309 -21.74 -17.41 0.86
N ASP A 310 -22.90 -18.02 0.62
CA ASP A 310 -23.21 -18.69 -0.65
C ASP A 310 -23.33 -17.68 -1.81
N VAL A 311 -23.87 -16.49 -1.52
CA VAL A 311 -23.98 -15.41 -2.49
C VAL A 311 -22.60 -14.91 -2.88
N PHE A 312 -21.73 -14.69 -1.90
CA PHE A 312 -20.34 -14.28 -2.13
C PHE A 312 -19.58 -15.31 -2.96
N ALA A 313 -19.72 -16.61 -2.64
CA ALA A 313 -19.08 -17.66 -3.40
C ALA A 313 -19.50 -17.65 -4.88
N LYS A 314 -20.79 -17.40 -5.17
CA LYS A 314 -21.29 -17.26 -6.55
C LYS A 314 -20.78 -15.97 -7.22
N GLN A 315 -20.69 -14.86 -6.50
CA GLN A 315 -20.11 -13.60 -7.01
C GLN A 315 -18.64 -13.76 -7.34
N GLU A 316 -17.85 -14.41 -6.45
CA GLU A 316 -16.46 -14.75 -6.69
C GLU A 316 -16.33 -15.64 -7.95
N ARG A 317 -17.15 -16.70 -8.06
CA ARG A 317 -17.11 -17.59 -9.23
C ARG A 317 -17.46 -16.85 -10.52
N LEU A 318 -18.46 -15.95 -10.49
CA LEU A 318 -18.82 -15.12 -11.64
C LEU A 318 -17.66 -14.21 -12.06
N ALA A 319 -16.99 -13.55 -11.11
CA ALA A 319 -15.84 -12.71 -11.40
C ALA A 319 -14.68 -13.52 -12.01
N LEU A 320 -14.37 -14.68 -11.45
CA LEU A 320 -13.36 -15.58 -11.98
C LEU A 320 -13.72 -16.09 -13.39
N ALA A 321 -14.98 -16.46 -13.63
CA ALA A 321 -15.42 -16.91 -14.96
C ALA A 321 -15.29 -15.78 -15.99
N ARG A 322 -15.54 -14.53 -15.62
CA ARG A 322 -15.32 -13.36 -16.49
C ARG A 322 -13.81 -13.15 -16.77
N GLN A 323 -12.96 -13.26 -15.75
CA GLN A 323 -11.50 -13.19 -15.95
C GLN A 323 -10.99 -14.29 -16.88
N GLU A 324 -11.46 -15.56 -16.69
CA GLU A 324 -11.15 -16.67 -17.58
C GLU A 324 -11.63 -16.40 -19.01
N PHE A 325 -12.82 -15.81 -19.17
CA PHE A 325 -13.41 -15.48 -20.46
C PHE A 325 -12.61 -14.41 -21.21
N ASP A 326 -12.19 -13.34 -20.49
CA ASP A 326 -11.41 -12.26 -21.10
C ASP A 326 -9.99 -12.74 -21.46
N ALA A 327 -9.34 -13.56 -20.64
CA ALA A 327 -8.08 -14.20 -20.97
C ALA A 327 -8.22 -15.12 -22.20
N LEU A 328 -9.28 -15.93 -22.26
CA LEU A 328 -9.56 -16.82 -23.39
C LEU A 328 -9.75 -16.04 -24.71
N LYS A 329 -10.38 -14.87 -24.68
CA LYS A 329 -10.53 -14.02 -25.87
C LYS A 329 -9.16 -13.56 -26.40
N VAL A 330 -8.25 -13.13 -25.51
CA VAL A 330 -6.90 -12.70 -25.88
C VAL A 330 -6.13 -13.88 -26.49
N GLU A 331 -6.08 -15.02 -25.81
CA GLU A 331 -5.41 -16.23 -26.30
C GLU A 331 -5.95 -16.70 -27.65
N ARG A 332 -7.27 -16.70 -27.81
CA ARG A 332 -7.93 -17.06 -29.06
C ARG A 332 -7.53 -16.11 -30.20
N THR A 333 -7.46 -14.80 -29.95
CA THR A 333 -7.03 -13.81 -30.95
C THR A 333 -5.61 -14.08 -31.44
N HIS A 334 -4.68 -14.36 -30.54
CA HIS A 334 -3.30 -14.74 -30.92
C HIS A 334 -3.28 -16.05 -31.70
N PHE A 335 -4.02 -17.08 -31.25
CA PHE A 335 -4.11 -18.34 -31.95
C PHE A 335 -4.62 -18.16 -33.39
N GLU A 336 -5.68 -17.38 -33.59
CA GLU A 336 -6.29 -17.15 -34.91
C GLU A 336 -5.37 -16.34 -35.84
N GLN A 337 -4.45 -15.51 -35.30
CA GLN A 337 -3.47 -14.75 -36.08
C GLN A 337 -2.23 -15.58 -36.47
N GLU A 338 -1.80 -16.51 -35.63
CA GLU A 338 -0.52 -17.21 -35.79
C GLU A 338 -0.63 -18.62 -36.38
N VAL A 339 -1.82 -19.24 -36.33
CA VAL A 339 -1.96 -20.66 -36.62
C VAL A 339 -2.87 -20.95 -37.81
N GLU A 340 -2.28 -21.49 -38.89
CA GLU A 340 -3.04 -22.05 -40.01
C GLU A 340 -3.48 -23.49 -39.70
N TYR A 341 -4.71 -23.83 -40.08
CA TYR A 341 -5.26 -25.20 -39.88
C TYR A 341 -6.07 -25.68 -41.07
N ASN A 342 -6.13 -26.99 -41.23
CA ASN A 342 -6.89 -27.63 -42.32
C ASN A 342 -8.39 -27.72 -41.94
N SER A 343 -9.21 -26.93 -42.58
CA SER A 343 -10.66 -26.86 -42.33
C SER A 343 -11.43 -28.11 -42.77
N ALA A 344 -10.81 -29.02 -43.57
CA ALA A 344 -11.43 -30.23 -44.03
C ALA A 344 -11.52 -31.35 -42.96
N ILE A 345 -10.71 -31.27 -41.89
CA ILE A 345 -10.70 -32.21 -40.78
C ILE A 345 -11.61 -31.68 -39.66
N THR A 346 -12.55 -32.52 -39.23
CA THR A 346 -13.51 -32.13 -38.16
C THR A 346 -13.57 -33.21 -37.07
N ILE A 347 -13.94 -32.80 -35.86
CA ILE A 347 -14.14 -33.67 -34.71
C ILE A 347 -15.59 -34.20 -34.76
N ARG A 348 -15.76 -35.53 -34.85
CA ARG A 348 -17.08 -36.22 -35.00
C ARG A 348 -17.91 -36.20 -33.73
N LYS A 349 -17.30 -36.06 -32.56
CA LYS A 349 -17.97 -36.17 -31.26
C LYS A 349 -17.95 -34.84 -30.53
N GLN A 350 -19.06 -34.48 -29.89
CA GLN A 350 -19.04 -33.40 -28.92
C GLN A 350 -18.15 -33.79 -27.72
N LEU A 351 -17.16 -32.95 -27.43
CA LEU A 351 -16.23 -33.08 -26.32
C LEU A 351 -16.28 -31.81 -25.49
N SER A 352 -16.17 -31.93 -24.15
CA SER A 352 -16.01 -30.79 -23.28
C SER A 352 -14.62 -30.15 -23.44
N SER A 353 -14.47 -28.88 -22.99
CA SER A 353 -13.16 -28.22 -23.01
C SER A 353 -12.08 -29.03 -22.25
N ALA A 354 -12.41 -29.65 -21.13
CA ALA A 354 -11.51 -30.52 -20.37
C ALA A 354 -11.05 -31.73 -21.15
N GLN A 355 -11.97 -32.37 -21.92
CA GLN A 355 -11.65 -33.50 -22.77
C GLN A 355 -10.79 -33.10 -23.97
N LEU A 356 -11.04 -31.91 -24.54
CA LEU A 356 -10.22 -31.35 -25.62
C LEU A 356 -8.82 -31.00 -25.15
N MET A 357 -8.68 -30.38 -23.94
CA MET A 357 -7.38 -30.13 -23.33
C MET A 357 -6.57 -31.41 -23.09
N THR A 358 -7.22 -32.45 -22.58
CA THR A 358 -6.58 -33.75 -22.40
C THR A 358 -6.11 -34.34 -23.73
N LEU A 359 -6.96 -34.26 -24.78
CA LEU A 359 -6.60 -34.71 -26.12
C LEU A 359 -5.46 -33.92 -26.73
N TRP A 360 -5.46 -32.62 -26.55
CA TRP A 360 -4.37 -31.73 -26.97
C TRP A 360 -3.04 -32.12 -26.33
N ASN A 361 -2.99 -32.29 -25.00
CA ASN A 361 -1.79 -32.72 -24.29
C ASN A 361 -1.33 -34.11 -24.75
N GLU A 362 -2.27 -35.06 -24.99
CA GLU A 362 -1.94 -36.38 -25.54
C GLU A 362 -1.30 -36.30 -26.95
N LEU A 363 -1.83 -35.45 -27.84
CA LEU A 363 -1.27 -35.20 -29.17
C LEU A 363 0.13 -34.60 -29.10
N GLN A 364 0.31 -33.57 -28.26
CA GLN A 364 1.58 -32.86 -28.08
C GLN A 364 2.66 -33.82 -27.55
N THR A 365 2.36 -34.62 -26.53
CA THR A 365 3.28 -35.61 -25.96
C THR A 365 3.73 -36.66 -27.04
N VAL A 366 2.84 -37.03 -27.94
CA VAL A 366 3.18 -37.95 -29.01
C VAL A 366 4.10 -37.33 -30.06
N VAL A 367 3.90 -36.04 -30.39
CA VAL A 367 4.70 -35.29 -31.36
C VAL A 367 6.08 -34.98 -30.80
N GLU A 368 6.19 -34.55 -29.55
CA GLU A 368 7.43 -34.21 -28.86
C GLU A 368 8.31 -35.45 -28.55
N GLY A 369 7.75 -36.62 -28.62
CA GLY A 369 8.52 -37.89 -28.57
C GLY A 369 9.05 -38.29 -27.20
N GLU A 370 8.45 -37.79 -26.09
CA GLU A 370 8.79 -38.25 -24.73
C GLU A 370 8.47 -39.75 -24.55
N ARG A 371 9.49 -40.60 -24.75
CA ARG A 371 9.37 -42.05 -24.63
C ARG A 371 10.17 -42.57 -23.44
N TYR A 372 9.49 -43.29 -22.57
CA TYR A 372 10.14 -44.05 -21.52
C TYR A 372 11.09 -45.13 -22.15
N SER A 373 12.32 -45.21 -21.67
CA SER A 373 13.35 -46.15 -22.12
C SER A 373 13.26 -47.49 -21.37
N GLY A 374 13.09 -48.60 -22.10
CA GLY A 374 13.14 -49.98 -21.57
C GLY A 374 12.47 -50.99 -22.50
N LEU A 375 12.92 -52.27 -22.51
CA LEU A 375 12.41 -53.31 -23.42
C LEU A 375 10.91 -53.64 -23.21
N PHE A 376 10.43 -53.67 -21.97
CA PHE A 376 9.01 -53.81 -21.63
C PHE A 376 8.18 -52.55 -21.99
N ALA A 377 8.78 -51.37 -21.89
CA ALA A 377 8.16 -50.11 -22.29
C ALA A 377 7.91 -50.05 -23.82
N LYS A 378 8.72 -50.71 -24.65
CA LYS A 378 8.53 -50.70 -26.11
C LYS A 378 7.25 -51.44 -26.54
N ILE A 379 6.90 -52.59 -25.92
CA ILE A 379 5.69 -53.36 -26.25
C ILE A 379 4.43 -52.66 -25.73
N THR A 380 4.47 -52.16 -24.51
CA THR A 380 3.35 -51.40 -23.93
C THR A 380 3.09 -50.10 -24.66
N ASN A 381 4.15 -49.40 -25.09
CA ASN A 381 4.05 -48.19 -25.90
C ASN A 381 3.49 -48.46 -27.31
N ALA A 382 3.87 -49.60 -27.96
CA ALA A 382 3.33 -49.97 -29.28
C ALA A 382 1.83 -50.28 -29.22
N ILE A 383 1.35 -50.97 -28.18
CA ILE A 383 -0.08 -51.25 -27.98
C ILE A 383 -0.85 -49.98 -27.66
N ARG A 384 -0.26 -49.06 -26.83
CA ARG A 384 -0.84 -47.78 -26.49
C ARG A 384 -0.93 -46.86 -27.71
N ASP A 385 0.12 -46.82 -28.52
CA ASP A 385 0.20 -46.07 -29.77
C ASP A 385 -0.84 -46.57 -30.80
N TYR A 386 -0.99 -47.88 -30.94
CA TYR A 386 -2.00 -48.47 -31.84
C TYR A 386 -3.41 -48.14 -31.39
N ARG A 387 -3.70 -48.24 -30.09
CA ARG A 387 -5.01 -47.88 -29.52
C ARG A 387 -5.30 -46.40 -29.67
N PHE A 388 -4.29 -45.56 -29.47
CA PHE A 388 -4.39 -44.11 -29.61
C PHE A 388 -4.68 -43.70 -31.07
N ARG A 389 -3.91 -44.19 -32.04
CA ARG A 389 -4.14 -43.96 -33.49
C ARG A 389 -5.51 -44.42 -33.94
N ARG A 390 -5.99 -45.56 -33.47
CA ARG A 390 -7.35 -46.06 -33.74
C ARG A 390 -8.42 -45.18 -33.10
N ARG A 391 -8.15 -44.60 -31.92
CA ARG A 391 -9.03 -43.60 -31.25
C ARG A 391 -9.10 -42.32 -32.08
N LEU A 392 -7.97 -41.84 -32.60
CA LEU A 392 -7.92 -40.65 -33.46
C LEU A 392 -8.76 -40.82 -34.73
N HIS A 393 -8.61 -41.96 -35.44
CA HIS A 393 -9.41 -42.22 -36.64
C HIS A 393 -10.92 -42.24 -36.36
N LYS A 394 -11.35 -42.69 -35.16
CA LYS A 394 -12.77 -42.64 -34.77
C LYS A 394 -13.23 -41.23 -34.37
N LEU A 395 -12.34 -40.45 -33.83
CA LEU A 395 -12.68 -39.10 -33.34
C LEU A 395 -12.69 -38.05 -34.47
N PHE A 396 -11.82 -38.17 -35.46
CA PHE A 396 -11.70 -37.19 -36.53
C PHE A 396 -12.24 -37.71 -37.85
N SER A 397 -12.84 -36.82 -38.66
CA SER A 397 -13.12 -37.05 -40.07
C SER A 397 -11.89 -36.68 -40.90
N GLY A 398 -11.63 -37.39 -41.97
CA GLY A 398 -10.50 -37.10 -42.90
C GLY A 398 -9.14 -37.60 -42.45
N VAL A 399 -9.04 -38.32 -41.33
CA VAL A 399 -7.78 -38.89 -40.83
C VAL A 399 -7.64 -40.35 -41.23
N ALA A 400 -6.46 -40.76 -41.74
CA ALA A 400 -6.14 -42.10 -42.13
C ALA A 400 -6.22 -43.14 -40.98
N ASN A 401 -6.45 -44.42 -41.27
CA ASN A 401 -6.49 -45.49 -40.27
C ASN A 401 -5.18 -45.64 -39.46
N LYS A 402 -4.05 -45.23 -40.05
CA LYS A 402 -2.73 -45.20 -39.39
C LYS A 402 -2.09 -43.84 -39.64
N PRO A 403 -2.47 -42.81 -38.89
CA PRO A 403 -1.91 -41.48 -39.10
C PRO A 403 -0.40 -41.44 -38.80
N THR A 404 0.34 -40.72 -39.65
CA THR A 404 1.75 -40.42 -39.43
C THR A 404 1.94 -39.42 -38.32
N LEU A 405 3.17 -39.14 -37.87
CA LEU A 405 3.45 -38.08 -36.89
C LEU A 405 3.05 -36.69 -37.43
N ASN A 406 3.26 -36.43 -38.72
CA ASN A 406 2.84 -35.21 -39.37
C ASN A 406 1.30 -35.05 -39.40
N ASP A 407 0.57 -36.14 -39.65
CA ASP A 407 -0.89 -36.16 -39.58
C ASP A 407 -1.36 -35.86 -38.14
N ILE A 408 -0.68 -36.41 -37.11
CA ILE A 408 -0.99 -36.14 -35.70
C ILE A 408 -0.67 -34.72 -35.34
N ALA A 409 0.46 -34.16 -35.77
CA ALA A 409 0.82 -32.77 -35.55
C ALA A 409 -0.21 -31.80 -36.17
N SER A 410 -0.73 -32.10 -37.36
CA SER A 410 -1.76 -31.28 -38.02
C SER A 410 -3.14 -31.30 -37.31
N LEU A 411 -3.36 -32.23 -36.36
CA LEU A 411 -4.58 -32.27 -35.56
C LEU A 411 -4.54 -31.29 -34.36
N ILE A 412 -3.33 -30.90 -33.92
CA ILE A 412 -3.17 -30.02 -32.75
C ILE A 412 -3.92 -28.69 -32.95
N PRO A 413 -3.69 -27.94 -34.04
CA PRO A 413 -4.43 -26.66 -34.26
C PRO A 413 -5.94 -26.84 -34.31
N ILE A 414 -6.41 -27.95 -34.83
CA ILE A 414 -7.87 -28.26 -34.94
C ILE A 414 -8.47 -28.48 -33.54
N VAL A 415 -7.77 -29.22 -32.69
CA VAL A 415 -8.19 -29.44 -31.30
C VAL A 415 -8.11 -28.14 -30.49
N GLN A 416 -7.07 -27.33 -30.68
CA GLN A 416 -6.91 -26.04 -30.06
C GLN A 416 -8.07 -25.10 -30.42
N ARG A 417 -8.36 -24.97 -31.72
CA ARG A 417 -9.51 -24.17 -32.17
C ARG A 417 -10.81 -24.62 -31.53
N LYS A 418 -11.06 -25.95 -31.57
CA LYS A 418 -12.27 -26.51 -30.98
C LYS A 418 -12.33 -26.33 -29.47
N PHE A 419 -11.20 -26.38 -28.80
CA PHE A 419 -11.08 -26.03 -27.36
C PHE A 419 -11.52 -24.60 -27.11
N TYR A 420 -11.00 -23.62 -27.86
CA TYR A 420 -11.39 -22.22 -27.71
C TYR A 420 -12.89 -22.01 -27.97
N GLU A 421 -13.45 -22.63 -29.00
CA GLU A 421 -14.90 -22.53 -29.29
C GLU A 421 -15.75 -23.11 -28.16
N VAL A 422 -15.44 -24.34 -27.69
CA VAL A 422 -16.21 -24.99 -26.63
C VAL A 422 -16.02 -24.31 -25.28
N LYS A 423 -14.80 -23.97 -24.91
CA LYS A 423 -14.53 -23.26 -23.65
C LYS A 423 -15.21 -21.89 -23.60
N HIS A 424 -15.22 -21.17 -24.73
CA HIS A 424 -15.94 -19.91 -24.85
C HIS A 424 -17.45 -20.11 -24.59
N SER A 425 -18.08 -21.12 -25.21
CA SER A 425 -19.51 -21.43 -24.99
C SER A 425 -19.78 -21.82 -23.52
N GLU A 426 -18.95 -22.72 -22.96
CA GLU A 426 -19.08 -23.14 -21.56
C GLU A 426 -19.00 -21.95 -20.58
N LEU A 427 -18.08 -21.01 -20.82
CA LEU A 427 -17.95 -19.82 -19.98
C LEU A 427 -19.12 -18.85 -20.15
N VAL A 428 -19.62 -18.65 -21.38
CA VAL A 428 -20.80 -17.82 -21.63
C VAL A 428 -22.03 -18.41 -20.91
N ASP A 429 -22.23 -19.74 -21.01
CA ASP A 429 -23.35 -20.40 -20.34
C ASP A 429 -23.20 -20.35 -18.81
N GLU A 430 -22.02 -20.54 -18.28
CA GLU A 430 -21.72 -20.43 -16.84
C GLU A 430 -21.97 -19.01 -16.33
N ILE A 431 -21.44 -17.98 -17.02
CA ILE A 431 -21.65 -16.57 -16.68
C ILE A 431 -23.14 -16.24 -16.67
N ALA A 432 -23.87 -16.61 -17.73
CA ALA A 432 -25.30 -16.36 -17.82
C ALA A 432 -26.09 -17.06 -16.69
N SER A 433 -25.77 -18.32 -16.37
CA SER A 433 -26.38 -19.06 -15.26
C SER A 433 -26.12 -18.43 -13.90
N LEU A 434 -24.88 -17.99 -13.64
CA LEU A 434 -24.50 -17.32 -12.40
C LEU A 434 -25.18 -15.95 -12.28
N GLU A 435 -25.23 -15.16 -13.38
CA GLU A 435 -25.93 -13.86 -13.42
C GLU A 435 -27.42 -14.02 -13.15
N HIS A 436 -28.06 -15.02 -13.77
CA HIS A 436 -29.48 -15.31 -13.52
C HIS A 436 -29.71 -15.72 -12.05
N THR A 437 -28.85 -16.57 -11.49
CA THR A 437 -28.96 -17.01 -10.10
C THR A 437 -28.77 -15.86 -9.13
N LEU A 438 -27.79 -14.99 -9.35
CA LEU A 438 -27.53 -13.81 -8.51
C LEU A 438 -28.63 -12.75 -8.62
N SER A 439 -29.21 -12.57 -9.80
CA SER A 439 -30.36 -11.66 -9.97
C SER A 439 -31.63 -12.19 -9.30
N SER A 440 -31.85 -13.50 -9.28
CA SER A 440 -33.00 -14.13 -8.61
C SER A 440 -32.89 -14.12 -7.08
N CYS A 441 -31.68 -14.11 -6.53
CA CYS A 441 -31.44 -14.09 -5.08
C CYS A 441 -31.48 -12.69 -4.44
N ASP A 442 -31.59 -11.63 -5.23
CA ASP A 442 -31.53 -10.22 -4.78
C ASP A 442 -30.37 -9.98 -3.77
N ALA A 443 -29.19 -10.39 -4.16
CA ALA A 443 -27.97 -10.30 -3.35
C ALA A 443 -27.72 -8.88 -2.80
N SER A 444 -28.09 -7.86 -3.56
CA SER A 444 -27.97 -6.45 -3.17
C SER A 444 -28.91 -6.11 -1.99
N ALA A 445 -30.16 -6.56 -2.04
CA ALA A 445 -31.12 -6.36 -0.95
C ALA A 445 -30.70 -7.12 0.31
N MET A 446 -30.24 -8.37 0.19
CA MET A 446 -29.73 -9.13 1.33
C MET A 446 -28.57 -8.43 2.03
N MET A 447 -27.59 -7.92 1.25
CA MET A 447 -26.46 -7.16 1.80
C MET A 447 -26.92 -5.86 2.46
N LYS A 448 -27.78 -5.11 1.80
CA LYS A 448 -28.35 -3.86 2.32
C LYS A 448 -29.13 -4.11 3.61
N GLN A 449 -29.92 -5.17 3.68
CA GLN A 449 -30.64 -5.58 4.88
C GLN A 449 -29.68 -5.91 6.03
N LEU A 450 -28.65 -6.72 5.82
CA LEU A 450 -27.64 -7.01 6.83
C LEU A 450 -26.97 -5.73 7.32
N GLN A 451 -26.61 -4.83 6.42
CA GLN A 451 -25.95 -3.56 6.74
C GLN A 451 -26.89 -2.67 7.57
N GLU A 452 -28.13 -2.48 7.17
CA GLU A 452 -29.11 -1.63 7.85
C GLU A 452 -29.42 -2.20 9.25
N GLN A 453 -29.67 -3.49 9.36
CA GLN A 453 -29.95 -4.14 10.65
C GLN A 453 -28.73 -4.13 11.57
N SER A 454 -27.52 -4.34 11.04
CA SER A 454 -26.28 -4.21 11.80
C SER A 454 -26.09 -2.77 12.30
N MET A 455 -26.38 -1.77 11.48
CA MET A 455 -26.33 -0.36 11.87
C MET A 455 -27.38 -0.02 12.93
N CYS A 456 -28.61 -0.51 12.79
CA CYS A 456 -29.66 -0.37 13.81
C CYS A 456 -29.21 -0.95 15.14
N TYR A 457 -28.64 -2.13 15.15
CA TYR A 457 -28.15 -2.77 16.36
C TYR A 457 -27.02 -1.99 17.05
N LEU A 458 -26.05 -1.49 16.24
CA LEU A 458 -24.96 -0.64 16.74
C LEU A 458 -25.51 0.65 17.35
N ARG A 459 -26.41 1.34 16.66
CA ARG A 459 -27.04 2.58 17.12
C ARG A 459 -27.86 2.37 18.40
N ASN A 460 -28.64 1.31 18.47
CA ASN A 460 -29.38 0.96 19.67
C ASN A 460 -28.45 0.71 20.87
N SER A 461 -27.29 0.07 20.65
CA SER A 461 -26.28 -0.11 21.68
C SER A 461 -25.66 1.22 22.13
N LEU A 462 -25.38 2.13 21.21
CA LEU A 462 -24.88 3.49 21.51
C LEU A 462 -25.93 4.33 22.26
N TYR A 463 -27.22 4.22 21.89
CA TYR A 463 -28.31 4.86 22.63
C TYR A 463 -28.37 4.45 24.12
N HIS A 464 -28.20 3.15 24.41
CA HIS A 464 -28.19 2.69 25.81
C HIS A 464 -27.02 3.25 26.61
N LYS A 465 -25.93 3.67 26.00
CA LYS A 465 -24.79 4.31 26.67
C LYS A 465 -24.88 5.83 26.69
N TYR A 466 -25.35 6.46 25.61
CA TYR A 466 -25.26 7.90 25.38
C TYR A 466 -26.64 8.59 25.17
N GLY A 467 -27.75 7.93 25.50
CA GLY A 467 -29.09 8.45 25.31
C GLY A 467 -29.47 9.56 26.30
N LYS A 468 -30.81 9.78 26.47
CA LYS A 468 -31.44 10.99 27.05
C LYS A 468 -30.87 11.49 28.37
N ASP A 469 -30.45 10.61 29.28
CA ASP A 469 -30.00 10.96 30.63
C ASP A 469 -28.47 10.99 30.73
N TYR A 470 -27.78 10.96 29.58
CA TYR A 470 -26.33 10.94 29.57
C TYR A 470 -25.72 12.36 29.62
N GLU A 471 -25.02 12.65 30.72
CA GLU A 471 -24.21 13.84 30.88
C GLU A 471 -22.77 13.56 30.44
N ARG A 472 -22.34 14.20 29.35
CA ARG A 472 -20.98 14.05 28.84
C ARG A 472 -19.97 14.75 29.72
N GLN A 473 -18.89 14.06 30.05
CA GLN A 473 -17.76 14.65 30.73
C GLN A 473 -16.92 15.48 29.74
N ILE A 474 -16.67 16.76 30.11
CA ILE A 474 -15.77 17.65 29.35
C ILE A 474 -14.37 17.56 29.96
N PHE A 475 -13.37 17.45 29.11
CA PHE A 475 -11.98 17.29 29.50
C PHE A 475 -11.17 18.54 29.12
N ALA A 476 -10.59 19.21 30.08
CA ALA A 476 -9.67 20.35 29.82
C ALA A 476 -8.28 19.85 29.33
N LYS A 477 -7.97 18.58 29.45
CA LYS A 477 -6.71 17.95 29.02
C LYS A 477 -6.93 16.46 28.76
N ILE A 478 -6.03 15.87 28.00
CA ILE A 478 -6.07 14.43 27.71
C ILE A 478 -5.70 13.65 28.99
N VAL A 479 -6.62 12.82 29.48
CA VAL A 479 -6.50 11.98 30.67
C VAL A 479 -6.92 10.55 30.33
N PRO A 480 -6.55 9.51 31.14
CA PRO A 480 -6.92 8.13 30.86
C PRO A 480 -8.42 7.91 30.72
N ASP A 481 -9.23 8.59 31.55
CA ASP A 481 -10.69 8.45 31.54
C ASP A 481 -11.35 8.92 30.24
N LEU A 482 -10.66 9.71 29.43
CA LEU A 482 -11.15 10.19 28.14
C LEU A 482 -11.55 9.02 27.21
N ILE A 483 -10.85 7.89 27.27
CA ILE A 483 -11.17 6.72 26.44
C ILE A 483 -12.51 6.04 26.83
N ASN A 484 -13.03 6.30 28.01
CA ASN A 484 -14.35 5.82 28.42
C ASN A 484 -15.47 6.62 27.73
N GLU A 485 -15.25 7.93 27.53
CA GLU A 485 -16.15 8.81 26.79
C GLU A 485 -16.02 8.65 25.28
N TYR A 486 -14.78 8.56 24.80
CA TYR A 486 -14.42 8.45 23.40
C TYR A 486 -13.69 7.12 23.14
N PRO A 487 -14.43 6.01 23.00
CA PRO A 487 -13.84 4.68 22.87
C PRO A 487 -13.05 4.49 21.55
N LEU A 488 -13.24 5.34 20.55
CA LEU A 488 -12.44 5.39 19.32
C LEU A 488 -11.47 6.56 19.37
N VAL A 489 -10.19 6.28 19.43
CA VAL A 489 -9.13 7.25 19.34
C VAL A 489 -8.42 7.13 18.00
N LEU A 490 -8.27 8.24 17.30
CA LEU A 490 -7.53 8.35 16.05
C LEU A 490 -6.23 9.10 16.26
N SER A 491 -5.11 8.52 15.83
CA SER A 491 -3.78 9.10 16.07
C SER A 491 -2.82 8.76 14.92
N THR A 492 -1.70 9.49 14.85
CA THR A 492 -0.56 9.00 14.07
C THR A 492 0.14 7.89 14.86
N THR A 493 0.78 6.94 14.15
CA THR A 493 1.55 5.88 14.80
C THR A 493 2.62 6.45 15.71
N PHE A 494 3.27 7.52 15.28
CA PHE A 494 4.29 8.25 16.04
C PHE A 494 3.74 8.83 17.36
N SER A 495 2.49 9.31 17.36
CA SER A 495 1.86 9.94 18.53
C SER A 495 1.04 8.97 19.38
N SER A 496 1.01 7.69 19.05
CA SER A 496 0.18 6.69 19.72
C SER A 496 0.31 6.70 21.25
N ARG A 497 1.49 6.96 21.75
CA ARG A 497 1.79 6.96 23.19
C ARG A 497 1.86 8.36 23.81
N THR A 498 2.25 9.40 23.05
CA THR A 498 2.40 10.77 23.60
C THR A 498 1.10 11.43 23.98
N ASN A 499 -0.02 10.87 23.56
CA ASN A 499 -1.35 11.43 23.80
C ASN A 499 -1.89 11.11 25.21
N PHE A 500 -1.41 10.05 25.85
CA PHE A 500 -1.96 9.55 27.10
C PHE A 500 -0.89 9.36 28.17
N GLN A 501 -1.32 9.13 29.41
CA GLN A 501 -0.43 8.76 30.50
C GLN A 501 0.16 7.37 30.29
N LYS A 502 1.31 7.08 30.93
CA LYS A 502 2.09 5.85 30.76
C LYS A 502 1.27 4.55 30.88
N ASP A 503 0.27 4.56 31.74
CA ASP A 503 -0.52 3.37 32.10
C ASP A 503 -1.83 3.24 31.31
N THR A 504 -2.10 4.14 30.36
CA THR A 504 -3.31 4.04 29.53
C THR A 504 -3.17 2.90 28.53
N VAL A 505 -4.13 1.98 28.55
CA VAL A 505 -4.14 0.77 27.74
C VAL A 505 -5.45 0.64 27.01
N PHE A 506 -5.37 0.50 25.70
CA PHE A 506 -6.51 0.18 24.85
C PHE A 506 -6.76 -1.32 24.81
N ASP A 507 -8.01 -1.71 24.59
CA ASP A 507 -8.31 -3.12 24.33
C ASP A 507 -7.79 -3.54 22.94
N TYR A 508 -7.85 -2.62 21.95
CA TYR A 508 -7.37 -2.85 20.58
C TYR A 508 -6.54 -1.69 20.06
N VAL A 509 -5.51 -2.02 19.27
CA VAL A 509 -4.88 -1.10 18.32
C VAL A 509 -5.09 -1.63 16.91
N ILE A 510 -5.49 -0.74 15.99
CA ILE A 510 -5.57 -1.02 14.55
C ILE A 510 -4.54 -0.14 13.88
N MET A 511 -3.57 -0.75 13.18
CA MET A 511 -2.54 -0.02 12.43
C MET A 511 -2.89 -0.08 10.95
N ASP A 512 -3.18 1.07 10.34
CA ASP A 512 -3.40 1.15 8.90
C ASP A 512 -2.13 1.59 8.17
N GLU A 513 -1.96 1.15 6.92
CA GLU A 513 -0.77 1.35 6.09
C GLU A 513 0.52 0.87 6.79
N ALA A 514 0.47 -0.28 7.46
CA ALA A 514 1.56 -0.82 8.27
C ALA A 514 2.84 -1.14 7.47
N SER A 515 2.77 -1.23 6.14
CA SER A 515 3.95 -1.33 5.26
C SER A 515 4.85 -0.09 5.31
N GLN A 516 4.28 1.09 5.61
CA GLN A 516 5.01 2.36 5.72
C GLN A 516 5.49 2.68 7.14
N ILE A 517 5.16 1.82 8.11
CA ILE A 517 5.54 2.02 9.52
C ILE A 517 6.90 1.38 9.76
N SER A 518 7.80 2.10 10.41
CA SER A 518 9.07 1.55 10.87
C SER A 518 8.88 0.62 12.07
N ALA A 519 9.76 -0.36 12.25
CA ALA A 519 9.59 -1.39 13.27
C ALA A 519 9.53 -0.84 14.70
N GLU A 520 10.37 0.14 15.03
CA GLU A 520 10.41 0.79 16.34
C GLU A 520 9.12 1.59 16.62
N THR A 521 8.55 2.22 15.60
CA THR A 521 7.31 3.01 15.76
C THR A 521 6.10 2.07 15.90
N GLY A 522 6.04 1.00 15.10
CA GLY A 522 4.97 0.00 15.17
C GLY A 522 4.98 -0.77 16.50
N ALA A 523 6.17 -1.11 17.01
CA ALA A 523 6.31 -1.76 18.31
C ALA A 523 5.77 -0.90 19.45
N LEU A 524 6.02 0.43 19.44
CA LEU A 524 5.44 1.35 20.43
C LEU A 524 3.90 1.32 20.44
N ALA A 525 3.28 1.28 19.25
CA ALA A 525 1.83 1.19 19.16
C ALA A 525 1.29 -0.15 19.71
N LEU A 526 2.01 -1.28 19.49
CA LEU A 526 1.65 -2.57 20.10
C LEU A 526 1.68 -2.53 21.64
N MET A 527 2.60 -1.76 22.22
CA MET A 527 2.73 -1.62 23.67
C MET A 527 1.54 -0.89 24.31
N CYS A 528 0.75 -0.16 23.51
CA CYS A 528 -0.42 0.59 23.99
C CYS A 528 -1.70 -0.24 24.11
N ALA A 529 -1.74 -1.48 23.60
CA ALA A 529 -2.98 -2.25 23.54
C ALA A 529 -2.79 -3.73 23.86
N LYS A 530 -3.90 -4.37 24.27
CA LYS A 530 -3.95 -5.82 24.54
C LYS A 530 -4.02 -6.64 23.25
N ASN A 531 -4.78 -6.17 22.25
CA ASN A 531 -4.97 -6.83 20.97
C ASN A 531 -4.54 -5.91 19.84
N ALA A 532 -4.11 -6.49 18.71
CA ALA A 532 -3.67 -5.74 17.54
C ALA A 532 -4.23 -6.27 16.23
N VAL A 533 -4.65 -5.35 15.35
CA VAL A 533 -5.00 -5.63 13.97
C VAL A 533 -4.05 -4.83 13.09
N ILE A 534 -3.22 -5.53 12.33
CA ILE A 534 -2.20 -4.93 11.48
C ILE A 534 -2.69 -4.95 10.05
N VAL A 535 -3.02 -3.78 9.51
CA VAL A 535 -3.55 -3.61 8.15
C VAL A 535 -2.49 -2.96 7.27
N GLY A 536 -2.21 -3.57 6.14
CA GLY A 536 -1.24 -3.04 5.18
C GLY A 536 -1.17 -3.88 3.92
N ASP A 537 -0.18 -3.61 3.10
CA ASP A 537 0.08 -4.38 1.89
C ASP A 537 1.59 -4.53 1.70
N SER A 538 2.08 -5.75 1.78
CA SER A 538 3.52 -6.04 1.64
C SER A 538 4.06 -5.78 0.22
N MET A 539 3.16 -5.62 -0.77
CA MET A 539 3.48 -5.31 -2.17
C MET A 539 3.29 -3.81 -2.49
N GLN A 540 3.08 -2.96 -1.48
CA GLN A 540 3.12 -1.50 -1.60
C GLN A 540 4.40 -0.94 -1.00
N LEU A 541 4.59 0.38 -1.16
CA LEU A 541 5.81 1.07 -0.73
C LEU A 541 6.10 0.80 0.76
N PRO A 542 7.33 0.38 1.10
CA PRO A 542 7.76 0.28 2.49
C PRO A 542 8.08 1.67 3.07
N ASN A 543 8.40 1.71 4.36
CA ASN A 543 8.97 2.91 4.97
C ASN A 543 10.30 3.28 4.29
N VAL A 544 10.50 4.57 4.05
CA VAL A 544 11.72 5.08 3.39
C VAL A 544 12.83 5.24 4.43
N VAL A 545 13.97 4.61 4.18
CA VAL A 545 15.20 4.74 4.98
C VAL A 545 16.25 5.45 4.11
N THR A 546 16.79 6.57 4.59
CA THR A 546 17.85 7.30 3.86
C THR A 546 19.16 6.49 3.84
N GLU A 547 20.04 6.73 2.88
CA GLU A 547 21.33 6.02 2.82
C GLU A 547 22.21 6.29 4.06
N GLU A 548 22.13 7.50 4.62
CA GLU A 548 22.83 7.86 5.85
C GLU A 548 22.30 7.06 7.05
N ASP A 549 20.96 6.93 7.15
CA ASP A 549 20.33 6.19 8.24
C ASP A 549 20.55 4.68 8.10
N LYS A 550 20.63 4.14 6.88
CA LYS A 550 20.96 2.72 6.66
C LYS A 550 22.26 2.31 7.32
N LEU A 551 23.31 3.12 7.14
CA LEU A 551 24.63 2.83 7.75
C LEU A 551 24.56 2.86 9.28
N ARG A 552 23.84 3.83 9.85
CA ARG A 552 23.64 3.95 11.31
C ARG A 552 22.83 2.77 11.86
N LEU A 553 21.73 2.42 11.20
CA LEU A 553 20.87 1.28 11.59
C LEU A 553 21.61 -0.05 11.51
N GLN A 554 22.42 -0.27 10.46
CA GLN A 554 23.25 -1.46 10.33
C GLN A 554 24.27 -1.57 11.48
N ALA A 555 24.91 -0.47 11.87
CA ALA A 555 25.83 -0.45 13.01
C ALA A 555 25.12 -0.81 14.33
N ILE A 556 23.92 -0.30 14.56
CA ILE A 556 23.09 -0.63 15.73
C ILE A 556 22.71 -2.12 15.72
N ALA A 557 22.23 -2.63 14.58
CA ALA A 557 21.82 -4.04 14.43
C ALA A 557 22.99 -4.99 14.74
N MET A 558 24.20 -4.69 14.25
CA MET A 558 25.41 -5.44 14.53
C MET A 558 25.83 -5.37 16.01
N SER A 559 25.77 -4.18 16.62
CA SER A 559 26.16 -4.00 18.03
C SER A 559 25.23 -4.72 19.01
N CYS A 560 23.94 -4.81 18.68
CA CYS A 560 22.93 -5.51 19.47
C CYS A 560 22.84 -7.01 19.15
N ASN A 561 23.53 -7.49 18.11
CA ASN A 561 23.42 -8.87 17.60
C ASN A 561 21.96 -9.31 17.44
N ILE A 562 21.15 -8.42 16.82
CA ILE A 562 19.71 -8.63 16.70
C ILE A 562 19.37 -9.69 15.64
N ASP A 563 18.32 -10.45 15.87
CA ASP A 563 17.76 -11.38 14.90
C ASP A 563 17.31 -10.61 13.63
N GLU A 564 17.64 -11.15 12.46
CA GLU A 564 17.33 -10.52 11.14
C GLU A 564 15.85 -10.18 10.95
N ARG A 565 14.95 -10.88 11.63
CA ARG A 565 13.50 -10.63 11.61
C ARG A 565 13.13 -9.23 12.14
N TYR A 566 13.96 -8.64 13.01
CA TYR A 566 13.77 -7.29 13.57
C TYR A 566 14.59 -6.21 12.85
N ASP A 567 15.38 -6.56 11.83
CA ASP A 567 16.27 -5.62 11.14
C ASP A 567 15.46 -4.50 10.47
N CYS A 568 15.55 -3.30 11.02
CA CYS A 568 14.81 -2.10 10.59
C CYS A 568 15.27 -1.57 9.22
N VAL A 569 16.43 -1.99 8.70
CA VAL A 569 16.88 -1.64 7.35
C VAL A 569 16.19 -2.49 6.30
N LYS A 570 16.03 -3.79 6.60
CA LYS A 570 15.53 -4.79 5.67
C LYS A 570 14.02 -4.97 5.69
N SER A 571 13.34 -4.46 6.72
CA SER A 571 11.93 -4.77 6.94
C SER A 571 11.18 -3.57 7.52
N SER A 572 10.03 -3.26 6.91
CA SER A 572 9.00 -2.44 7.55
C SER A 572 8.41 -3.19 8.75
N PHE A 573 7.62 -2.50 9.57
CA PHE A 573 6.92 -3.14 10.70
C PHE A 573 6.02 -4.32 10.25
N LEU A 574 5.27 -4.15 9.15
CA LEU A 574 4.44 -5.22 8.60
C LEU A 574 5.27 -6.46 8.23
N GLN A 575 6.40 -6.26 7.55
CA GLN A 575 7.28 -7.37 7.16
C GLN A 575 7.95 -8.02 8.38
N SER A 576 8.35 -7.21 9.37
CA SER A 576 8.94 -7.70 10.62
C SER A 576 7.95 -8.57 11.40
N ILE A 577 6.72 -8.09 11.65
CA ILE A 577 5.74 -8.85 12.43
C ILE A 577 5.32 -10.16 11.73
N ILE A 578 5.26 -10.19 10.40
CA ILE A 578 5.02 -11.42 9.62
C ILE A 578 6.15 -12.44 9.82
N LYS A 579 7.40 -11.99 9.83
CA LYS A 579 8.58 -12.84 10.03
C LYS A 579 8.73 -13.32 11.48
N VAL A 580 8.41 -12.45 12.44
CA VAL A 580 8.50 -12.76 13.89
C VAL A 580 7.38 -13.68 14.32
N LEU A 581 6.16 -13.48 13.81
CA LEU A 581 4.96 -14.23 14.18
C LEU A 581 4.34 -14.96 12.95
N PRO A 582 5.04 -15.95 12.35
CA PRO A 582 4.62 -16.57 11.09
C PRO A 582 3.30 -17.33 11.19
N ASN A 583 2.89 -17.76 12.40
CA ASN A 583 1.65 -18.47 12.64
C ASN A 583 0.45 -17.55 12.93
N THR A 584 0.65 -16.23 12.92
CA THR A 584 -0.44 -15.25 13.07
C THR A 584 -1.36 -15.31 11.85
N PRO A 585 -2.68 -15.30 12.02
CA PRO A 585 -3.63 -15.29 10.92
C PRO A 585 -3.39 -14.12 9.98
N GLN A 586 -3.17 -14.43 8.70
CA GLN A 586 -3.02 -13.45 7.63
C GLN A 586 -4.19 -13.60 6.67
N THR A 587 -5.01 -12.55 6.56
CA THR A 587 -6.14 -12.54 5.64
C THR A 587 -5.82 -11.60 4.47
N LEU A 588 -5.79 -12.13 3.26
CA LEU A 588 -5.72 -11.33 2.04
C LEU A 588 -7.13 -10.89 1.65
N LEU A 589 -7.36 -9.57 1.57
CA LEU A 589 -8.56 -9.03 0.95
C LEU A 589 -8.43 -9.22 -0.56
N ARG A 590 -9.33 -9.98 -1.16
CA ARG A 590 -9.16 -10.49 -2.53
C ARG A 590 -9.99 -9.74 -3.55
N GLU A 591 -11.17 -9.28 -3.17
CA GLU A 591 -12.14 -8.66 -4.08
C GLU A 591 -11.74 -7.20 -4.37
N HIS A 592 -11.37 -6.94 -5.62
CA HIS A 592 -10.96 -5.63 -6.10
C HIS A 592 -12.09 -4.91 -6.84
N TYR A 593 -12.39 -3.66 -6.44
CA TYR A 593 -13.54 -2.87 -6.92
C TYR A 593 -13.17 -1.53 -7.56
N ARG A 594 -11.89 -1.27 -7.85
CA ARG A 594 -11.43 0.06 -8.25
C ARG A 594 -11.04 0.16 -9.73
N CYS A 595 -9.98 -0.53 -10.11
CA CYS A 595 -9.33 -0.35 -11.39
C CYS A 595 -10.01 -1.18 -12.49
N HIS A 596 -9.88 -0.71 -13.73
CA HIS A 596 -10.25 -1.47 -14.91
C HIS A 596 -9.55 -2.85 -14.91
N PRO A 597 -10.22 -3.94 -15.35
CA PRO A 597 -9.67 -5.30 -15.30
C PRO A 597 -8.29 -5.44 -15.93
N LYS A 598 -8.04 -4.87 -17.11
CA LYS A 598 -6.74 -4.94 -17.79
C LYS A 598 -5.62 -4.26 -17.01
N ILE A 599 -5.91 -3.20 -16.26
CA ILE A 599 -4.93 -2.48 -15.43
C ILE A 599 -4.54 -3.32 -14.23
N ILE A 600 -5.52 -3.73 -13.42
CA ILE A 600 -5.23 -4.43 -12.16
C ILE A 600 -4.78 -5.88 -12.39
N ASN A 601 -5.13 -6.50 -13.51
CA ASN A 601 -4.72 -7.88 -13.76
C ASN A 601 -3.20 -8.01 -13.95
N PHE A 602 -2.51 -6.99 -14.48
CA PHE A 602 -1.05 -6.98 -14.45
C PHE A 602 -0.52 -7.06 -13.03
N CYS A 603 -1.00 -6.18 -12.14
CA CYS A 603 -0.61 -6.19 -10.73
C CYS A 603 -0.98 -7.52 -10.06
N ASN A 604 -2.16 -8.06 -10.36
CA ASN A 604 -2.63 -9.33 -9.83
C ASN A 604 -1.68 -10.49 -10.18
N GLN A 605 -1.30 -10.61 -11.44
CA GLN A 605 -0.41 -11.68 -11.89
C GLN A 605 1.03 -11.48 -11.39
N LYS A 606 1.54 -10.25 -11.49
CA LYS A 606 2.93 -9.96 -11.18
C LYS A 606 3.23 -9.94 -9.68
N PHE A 607 2.35 -9.33 -8.86
CA PHE A 607 2.63 -9.04 -7.46
C PHE A 607 1.78 -9.86 -6.48
N TYR A 608 0.57 -10.29 -6.87
CA TYR A 608 -0.35 -11.01 -5.96
C TYR A 608 -0.55 -12.47 -6.33
N GLY A 609 0.22 -12.99 -7.30
CA GLY A 609 0.18 -14.42 -7.69
C GLY A 609 -1.18 -14.87 -8.19
N GLY A 610 -1.94 -13.99 -8.87
CA GLY A 610 -3.27 -14.28 -9.40
C GLY A 610 -4.38 -14.43 -8.36
N LYS A 611 -4.15 -14.04 -7.11
CA LYS A 611 -5.10 -14.28 -5.99
C LYS A 611 -6.22 -13.26 -5.89
N LEU A 612 -6.11 -12.11 -6.57
CA LEU A 612 -7.16 -11.09 -6.55
C LEU A 612 -8.32 -11.51 -7.45
N ILE A 613 -9.53 -11.19 -6.99
CA ILE A 613 -10.78 -11.40 -7.70
C ILE A 613 -11.23 -10.02 -8.21
N ILE A 614 -11.17 -9.81 -9.52
CA ILE A 614 -11.50 -8.54 -10.13
C ILE A 614 -13.02 -8.44 -10.27
N MET A 615 -13.64 -7.56 -9.48
CA MET A 615 -15.08 -7.36 -9.44
C MET A 615 -15.55 -6.28 -10.44
N THR A 616 -14.63 -5.47 -10.96
CA THR A 616 -14.90 -4.49 -12.02
C THR A 616 -15.14 -5.20 -13.36
N LYS A 617 -15.81 -4.50 -14.28
CA LYS A 617 -16.13 -5.03 -15.61
C LYS A 617 -15.30 -4.29 -16.65
N ASP A 618 -14.88 -5.01 -17.69
CA ASP A 618 -14.41 -4.42 -18.94
C ASP A 618 -15.65 -4.07 -19.78
N ASN A 619 -15.91 -2.78 -20.02
CA ASN A 619 -17.02 -2.31 -20.83
C ASN A 619 -16.61 -2.14 -22.30
N GLY A 620 -15.43 -2.60 -22.68
CA GLY A 620 -14.88 -2.49 -24.03
C GLY A 620 -14.08 -1.20 -24.25
N GLU A 621 -13.53 -0.60 -23.17
CA GLU A 621 -12.65 0.56 -23.30
C GLU A 621 -11.39 0.18 -24.11
N GLU A 622 -11.17 0.90 -25.20
CA GLU A 622 -9.95 0.78 -25.98
C GLU A 622 -8.77 1.33 -25.20
N ASP A 623 -7.66 0.59 -25.20
CA ASP A 623 -6.39 1.02 -24.60
C ASP A 623 -6.52 1.46 -23.12
N ALA A 624 -7.28 0.72 -22.31
CA ALA A 624 -7.34 0.96 -20.87
C ALA A 624 -5.93 0.95 -20.22
N ILE A 625 -5.01 0.20 -20.82
CA ILE A 625 -3.58 0.23 -20.48
C ILE A 625 -2.78 0.39 -21.77
N SER A 626 -1.84 1.35 -21.80
CA SER A 626 -1.08 1.68 -23.01
C SER A 626 0.34 2.11 -22.69
N ALA A 627 1.22 2.12 -23.70
CA ALA A 627 2.57 2.62 -23.56
C ALA A 627 2.94 3.51 -24.74
N LYS A 628 3.74 4.56 -24.45
CA LYS A 628 4.33 5.44 -25.44
C LYS A 628 5.85 5.42 -25.30
N ARG A 629 6.57 5.15 -26.38
CA ARG A 629 8.04 5.13 -26.40
C ARG A 629 8.55 6.43 -27.01
N THR A 630 9.52 7.05 -26.37
CA THR A 630 10.22 8.20 -26.98
C THR A 630 11.14 7.72 -28.10
N VAL A 631 11.66 8.64 -28.92
CA VAL A 631 12.77 8.31 -29.80
C VAL A 631 14.00 7.88 -28.99
N MET A 632 14.87 7.07 -29.60
CA MET A 632 16.14 6.68 -28.95
C MET A 632 17.00 7.91 -28.68
N GLY A 633 17.76 7.88 -27.59
CA GLY A 633 18.71 8.96 -27.26
C GLY A 633 18.94 9.07 -25.76
N ASN A 634 19.91 9.88 -25.37
CA ASN A 634 20.23 10.14 -23.97
C ASN A 634 19.55 11.45 -23.54
N HIS A 635 18.24 11.40 -23.34
CA HIS A 635 17.39 12.57 -23.05
C HIS A 635 17.38 12.97 -21.58
N THR A 636 17.77 12.04 -20.68
CA THR A 636 17.80 12.29 -19.24
C THR A 636 18.96 13.20 -18.84
N ARG A 637 18.65 14.25 -18.06
CA ARG A 637 19.62 15.18 -17.49
C ARG A 637 19.37 15.33 -15.99
N GLY A 638 20.30 14.82 -15.19
CA GLY A 638 20.05 14.67 -13.76
C GLY A 638 18.93 13.67 -13.49
N LYS A 639 17.82 14.16 -12.94
CA LYS A 639 16.61 13.35 -12.66
C LYS A 639 15.38 13.94 -13.39
N MET A 640 15.59 14.39 -14.62
CA MET A 640 14.58 14.98 -15.48
C MET A 640 14.81 14.52 -16.92
N ASN A 641 13.74 14.22 -17.64
CA ASN A 641 13.74 13.85 -19.05
C ASN A 641 12.77 14.76 -19.81
N GLN A 642 13.34 15.75 -20.51
CA GLN A 642 12.58 16.75 -21.25
C GLN A 642 11.76 16.11 -22.38
N ARG A 643 12.28 15.07 -23.03
CA ARG A 643 11.58 14.38 -24.11
C ARG A 643 10.32 13.69 -23.62
N GLU A 644 10.36 13.02 -22.49
CA GLU A 644 9.15 12.43 -21.89
C GLU A 644 8.13 13.51 -21.52
N ILE A 645 8.56 14.68 -21.00
CA ILE A 645 7.66 15.81 -20.69
C ILE A 645 6.91 16.25 -21.95
N GLU A 646 7.62 16.43 -23.07
CA GLU A 646 7.01 16.84 -24.33
C GLU A 646 6.08 15.78 -24.91
N VAL A 647 6.45 14.50 -24.84
CA VAL A 647 5.59 13.38 -25.25
C VAL A 647 4.31 13.35 -24.40
N ILE A 648 4.43 13.50 -23.09
CA ILE A 648 3.27 13.54 -22.19
C ILE A 648 2.36 14.71 -22.55
N THR A 649 2.92 15.91 -22.66
CA THR A 649 2.12 17.14 -22.83
C THR A 649 1.51 17.29 -24.22
N ARG A 650 2.24 16.88 -25.28
CA ARG A 650 1.81 17.08 -26.67
C ARG A 650 1.14 15.87 -27.30
N GLU A 651 1.48 14.65 -26.90
CA GLU A 651 0.94 13.43 -27.53
C GLU A 651 0.02 12.62 -26.63
N VAL A 652 0.31 12.52 -25.29
CA VAL A 652 -0.49 11.68 -24.40
C VAL A 652 -1.69 12.46 -23.84
N LEU A 653 -1.47 13.60 -23.18
CA LEU A 653 -2.56 14.36 -22.55
C LEU A 653 -3.69 14.76 -23.51
N PRO A 654 -3.42 15.19 -24.78
CA PRO A 654 -4.48 15.53 -25.73
C PRO A 654 -5.37 14.35 -26.12
N THR A 655 -4.92 13.11 -25.94
CA THR A 655 -5.71 11.90 -26.24
C THR A 655 -6.63 11.48 -25.08
N LEU A 656 -6.43 12.06 -23.90
CA LEU A 656 -7.21 11.72 -22.72
C LEU A 656 -8.52 12.53 -22.67
N SER A 657 -9.64 11.84 -22.69
CA SER A 657 -10.99 12.44 -22.65
C SER A 657 -11.53 12.56 -21.21
N TYR A 658 -10.67 12.98 -20.26
CA TYR A 658 -11.02 13.15 -18.85
C TYR A 658 -10.84 14.60 -18.42
N PRO A 659 -11.62 15.10 -17.42
CA PRO A 659 -11.35 16.39 -16.78
C PRO A 659 -9.94 16.45 -16.18
N ALA A 660 -9.31 17.62 -16.17
CA ALA A 660 -7.94 17.77 -15.68
C ALA A 660 -7.75 17.31 -14.22
N GLU A 661 -8.77 17.53 -13.38
CA GLU A 661 -8.82 17.08 -11.98
C GLU A 661 -8.87 15.56 -11.81
N GLU A 662 -9.32 14.82 -12.82
CA GLU A 662 -9.37 13.36 -12.84
C GLU A 662 -8.17 12.74 -13.59
N ILE A 663 -7.21 13.54 -13.99
CA ILE A 663 -5.94 13.10 -14.55
C ILE A 663 -4.84 13.26 -13.50
N GLY A 664 -3.95 12.27 -13.39
CA GLY A 664 -2.75 12.34 -12.57
C GLY A 664 -1.51 12.01 -13.38
N ILE A 665 -0.40 12.68 -13.09
CA ILE A 665 0.89 12.35 -13.67
C ILE A 665 1.83 11.92 -12.54
N ILE A 666 2.48 10.78 -12.72
CA ILE A 666 3.36 10.18 -11.72
C ILE A 666 4.77 10.05 -12.31
N ALA A 667 5.78 10.43 -11.53
CA ALA A 667 7.17 10.20 -11.88
C ALA A 667 7.98 9.71 -10.65
N PRO A 668 9.10 8.99 -10.84
CA PRO A 668 9.92 8.51 -9.73
C PRO A 668 10.72 9.62 -9.03
N TYR A 669 11.03 10.72 -9.72
CA TYR A 669 11.95 11.77 -9.25
C TYR A 669 11.29 13.14 -9.12
N ASN A 670 11.63 13.89 -8.05
CA ASN A 670 11.11 15.24 -7.82
C ASN A 670 11.44 16.21 -8.96
N GLY A 671 12.66 16.14 -9.57
CA GLY A 671 13.03 17.00 -10.68
C GLY A 671 12.09 16.89 -11.89
N GLN A 672 11.63 15.66 -12.18
CA GLN A 672 10.65 15.43 -13.24
C GLN A 672 9.26 15.94 -12.85
N VAL A 673 8.87 15.76 -11.59
CA VAL A 673 7.59 16.25 -11.05
C VAL A 673 7.51 17.77 -11.15
N ASP A 674 8.56 18.49 -10.76
CA ASP A 674 8.60 19.94 -10.79
C ASP A 674 8.52 20.46 -12.25
N ALA A 675 9.28 19.83 -13.15
CA ALA A 675 9.27 20.18 -14.57
C ALA A 675 7.91 19.90 -15.24
N LEU A 676 7.28 18.75 -14.95
CA LEU A 676 5.93 18.42 -15.43
C LEU A 676 4.88 19.38 -14.87
N SER A 677 4.95 19.70 -13.56
CA SER A 677 4.01 20.64 -12.92
C SER A 677 4.05 22.02 -13.60
N ASN A 678 5.25 22.50 -13.92
CA ASN A 678 5.43 23.75 -14.67
C ASN A 678 4.85 23.64 -16.08
N ALA A 679 5.11 22.54 -16.79
CA ALA A 679 4.64 22.33 -18.15
C ALA A 679 3.11 22.26 -18.28
N VAL A 680 2.42 21.67 -17.29
CA VAL A 680 0.94 21.57 -17.27
C VAL A 680 0.25 22.77 -16.60
N GLY A 681 1.04 23.73 -16.07
CA GLY A 681 0.52 24.96 -15.45
C GLY A 681 -0.33 24.72 -14.20
N GLY A 682 -0.04 23.67 -13.42
CA GLY A 682 -0.72 23.32 -12.16
C GLY A 682 -2.17 22.86 -12.28
N ARG A 683 -2.65 22.62 -13.50
CA ARG A 683 -4.04 22.16 -13.76
C ARG A 683 -4.26 20.67 -13.52
N ILE A 684 -3.20 19.88 -13.59
CA ILE A 684 -3.19 18.43 -13.42
C ILE A 684 -2.38 18.12 -12.16
N ASP A 685 -2.79 17.11 -11.40
CA ASP A 685 -2.09 16.65 -10.20
C ASP A 685 -0.82 15.89 -10.60
N VAL A 686 0.35 16.46 -10.33
CA VAL A 686 1.66 15.86 -10.63
C VAL A 686 2.40 15.59 -9.33
N ALA A 687 2.81 14.35 -9.10
CA ALA A 687 3.51 13.98 -7.88
C ALA A 687 4.43 12.77 -8.05
N THR A 688 5.32 12.57 -7.08
CA THR A 688 6.04 11.29 -7.00
C THR A 688 5.10 10.18 -6.57
N VAL A 689 5.48 8.92 -6.88
CA VAL A 689 4.68 7.74 -6.49
C VAL A 689 4.35 7.74 -4.99
N HIS A 690 5.32 8.11 -4.14
CA HIS A 690 5.14 8.19 -2.68
C HIS A 690 4.09 9.22 -2.27
N LYS A 691 4.11 10.41 -2.88
CA LYS A 691 3.13 11.47 -2.59
C LYS A 691 1.76 11.20 -3.22
N PHE A 692 1.71 10.33 -4.24
CA PHE A 692 0.47 9.91 -4.89
C PHE A 692 -0.22 8.75 -4.16
N GLN A 693 0.45 8.13 -3.20
CA GLN A 693 -0.14 7.05 -2.40
C GLN A 693 -1.38 7.55 -1.62
N GLY A 694 -2.44 6.76 -1.63
CA GLY A 694 -3.74 7.16 -1.06
C GLY A 694 -4.65 7.96 -1.99
N ARG A 695 -4.12 8.51 -3.10
CA ARG A 695 -4.90 9.22 -4.13
C ARG A 695 -5.25 8.27 -5.27
N GLU A 696 -6.27 8.63 -6.05
CA GLU A 696 -6.67 7.87 -7.24
C GLU A 696 -7.27 8.82 -8.28
N LYS A 697 -7.10 8.49 -9.55
CA LYS A 697 -7.60 9.27 -10.69
C LYS A 697 -8.22 8.35 -11.73
N ASP A 698 -9.08 8.88 -12.58
CA ASP A 698 -9.63 8.11 -13.68
C ASP A 698 -8.53 7.76 -14.70
N ALA A 699 -7.63 8.69 -14.99
CA ALA A 699 -6.47 8.44 -15.84
C ALA A 699 -5.16 8.76 -15.12
N ILE A 700 -4.17 7.87 -15.26
CA ILE A 700 -2.79 8.06 -14.78
C ILE A 700 -1.82 7.97 -15.95
N VAL A 701 -0.92 8.93 -16.02
CA VAL A 701 0.25 8.91 -16.91
C VAL A 701 1.51 8.75 -16.07
N MET A 702 2.31 7.73 -16.34
CA MET A 702 3.57 7.48 -15.64
C MET A 702 4.75 7.82 -16.55
N SER A 703 5.65 8.68 -16.11
CA SER A 703 6.96 8.96 -16.71
C SER A 703 8.02 8.10 -16.04
N THR A 704 8.84 7.38 -16.81
CA THR A 704 9.95 6.56 -16.25
C THR A 704 11.21 7.36 -16.01
N VAL A 705 11.41 8.44 -16.78
CA VAL A 705 12.53 9.38 -16.72
C VAL A 705 13.85 8.82 -17.24
N ASP A 706 14.22 7.61 -16.83
CA ASP A 706 15.52 7.01 -17.10
C ASP A 706 15.65 6.61 -18.59
N ASP A 707 16.76 6.95 -19.22
CA ASP A 707 17.09 6.50 -20.58
C ASP A 707 17.28 4.99 -20.66
N THR A 708 17.81 4.39 -19.59
CA THR A 708 17.85 2.95 -19.34
C THR A 708 17.29 2.72 -17.95
N ILE A 709 16.31 1.83 -17.84
CA ILE A 709 15.61 1.52 -16.59
C ILE A 709 16.59 1.12 -15.49
N THR A 710 16.47 1.75 -14.33
CA THR A 710 17.28 1.52 -13.14
C THR A 710 16.53 0.70 -12.10
N GLU A 711 17.23 0.12 -11.11
CA GLU A 711 16.59 -0.59 -9.99
C GLU A 711 15.56 0.28 -9.24
N PHE A 712 15.77 1.59 -9.18
CA PHE A 712 14.85 2.50 -8.50
C PHE A 712 13.57 2.73 -9.30
N SER A 713 13.67 2.98 -10.60
CA SER A 713 12.49 3.19 -11.48
C SER A 713 11.72 1.89 -11.75
N ASP A 714 12.38 0.73 -11.57
CA ASP A 714 11.82 -0.61 -11.72
C ASP A 714 11.39 -1.27 -10.41
N ASP A 715 11.42 -0.53 -9.30
CA ASP A 715 11.01 -1.08 -7.99
C ASP A 715 9.58 -1.66 -8.07
N PRO A 716 9.37 -2.93 -7.70
CA PRO A 716 8.07 -3.59 -7.86
C PRO A 716 6.96 -2.92 -7.02
N ASN A 717 7.28 -2.41 -5.84
CA ASN A 717 6.31 -1.74 -4.98
C ASN A 717 5.92 -0.37 -5.55
N LEU A 718 6.91 0.34 -6.12
CA LEU A 718 6.69 1.61 -6.79
C LEU A 718 5.76 1.44 -8.00
N LEU A 719 6.06 0.45 -8.85
CA LEU A 719 5.28 0.16 -10.04
C LEU A 719 3.86 -0.30 -9.71
N ASN A 720 3.71 -1.20 -8.72
CA ASN A 720 2.41 -1.65 -8.24
C ASN A 720 1.54 -0.50 -7.72
N VAL A 721 2.12 0.41 -6.94
CA VAL A 721 1.41 1.60 -6.45
C VAL A 721 1.02 2.50 -7.61
N ALA A 722 1.93 2.83 -8.54
CA ALA A 722 1.65 3.74 -9.65
C ALA A 722 0.51 3.23 -10.53
N ILE A 723 0.55 1.96 -10.96
CA ILE A 723 -0.47 1.35 -11.82
C ILE A 723 -1.84 1.31 -11.12
N SER A 724 -1.86 0.92 -9.86
CA SER A 724 -3.11 0.78 -9.10
C SER A 724 -3.77 2.11 -8.69
N ARG A 725 -3.20 3.27 -9.05
CA ARG A 725 -3.83 4.59 -8.91
C ARG A 725 -4.84 4.88 -10.02
N ALA A 726 -4.70 4.23 -11.17
CA ALA A 726 -5.57 4.42 -12.32
C ALA A 726 -6.88 3.63 -12.17
N LYS A 727 -8.02 4.32 -12.27
CA LYS A 727 -9.33 3.65 -12.28
C LYS A 727 -9.66 3.11 -13.67
N GLN A 728 -9.56 3.94 -14.72
CA GLN A 728 -10.04 3.64 -16.06
C GLN A 728 -8.92 3.55 -17.10
N LYS A 729 -7.89 4.41 -17.02
CA LYS A 729 -6.82 4.46 -18.01
C LYS A 729 -5.45 4.64 -17.39
N PHE A 730 -4.49 3.83 -17.84
CA PHE A 730 -3.09 3.93 -17.47
C PHE A 730 -2.23 4.02 -18.73
N CYS A 731 -1.36 5.01 -18.79
CA CYS A 731 -0.37 5.16 -19.86
C CYS A 731 1.02 5.29 -19.26
N ILE A 732 1.96 4.44 -19.69
CA ILE A 732 3.37 4.60 -19.32
C ILE A 732 4.16 5.20 -20.47
N VAL A 733 4.98 6.21 -20.20
CA VAL A 733 5.92 6.80 -21.14
C VAL A 733 7.32 6.34 -20.79
N VAL A 734 7.99 5.70 -21.73
CA VAL A 734 9.30 5.07 -21.56
C VAL A 734 10.27 5.51 -22.64
N SER A 735 11.58 5.44 -22.36
CA SER A 735 12.62 5.68 -23.36
C SER A 735 12.52 4.69 -24.53
N GLY A 736 12.81 5.16 -25.74
CA GLY A 736 12.96 4.32 -26.94
C GLY A 736 14.24 3.49 -26.97
N ASN A 737 15.18 3.73 -26.06
CA ASN A 737 16.40 2.95 -25.96
C ASN A 737 16.11 1.47 -25.66
N GLU A 738 17.04 0.59 -26.00
CA GLU A 738 16.96 -0.82 -25.63
C GLU A 738 17.00 -0.95 -24.09
N GLN A 739 16.01 -1.64 -23.53
CA GLN A 739 15.85 -1.79 -22.10
C GLN A 739 16.28 -3.20 -21.65
N PRO A 740 16.68 -3.38 -20.35
CA PRO A 740 16.93 -4.70 -19.79
C PRO A 740 15.70 -5.60 -19.98
N LYS A 741 15.93 -6.86 -20.41
CA LYS A 741 14.84 -7.81 -20.65
C LYS A 741 14.21 -8.34 -19.37
N ASP A 742 15.00 -8.45 -18.33
CA ASP A 742 14.59 -9.02 -17.03
C ASP A 742 14.22 -7.90 -16.04
N CYS A 743 13.27 -7.02 -16.42
CA CYS A 743 12.78 -5.95 -15.54
C CYS A 743 11.24 -5.89 -15.54
N ASN A 744 10.66 -5.33 -14.49
CA ASN A 744 9.21 -5.25 -14.30
C ASN A 744 8.53 -4.39 -15.37
N ILE A 745 9.18 -3.32 -15.81
CA ILE A 745 8.67 -2.45 -16.88
C ILE A 745 8.67 -3.18 -18.23
N ALA A 746 9.67 -4.04 -18.50
CA ALA A 746 9.67 -4.87 -19.72
C ALA A 746 8.50 -5.86 -19.69
N ASP A 747 8.23 -6.49 -18.54
CA ASP A 747 7.06 -7.35 -18.36
C ASP A 747 5.74 -6.59 -18.54
N LEU A 748 5.67 -5.33 -18.08
CA LEU A 748 4.50 -4.47 -18.31
C LEU A 748 4.30 -4.19 -19.81
N LEU A 749 5.36 -3.84 -20.53
CA LEU A 749 5.29 -3.60 -21.99
C LEU A 749 4.88 -4.87 -22.74
N ALA A 750 5.43 -6.03 -22.34
CA ALA A 750 5.04 -7.33 -22.90
C ALA A 750 3.57 -7.64 -22.61
N TYR A 751 3.10 -7.39 -21.39
CA TYR A 751 1.71 -7.55 -20.99
C TYR A 751 0.76 -6.66 -21.80
N ILE A 752 1.12 -5.37 -22.02
CA ILE A 752 0.33 -4.44 -22.83
C ILE A 752 0.17 -4.99 -24.26
N LYS A 753 1.27 -5.42 -24.88
CA LYS A 753 1.26 -6.02 -26.23
C LYS A 753 0.45 -7.30 -26.28
N TYR A 754 0.64 -8.20 -25.31
CA TYR A 754 -0.07 -9.48 -25.23
C TYR A 754 -1.60 -9.28 -25.12
N ASN A 755 -2.05 -8.26 -24.40
CA ASN A 755 -3.48 -7.92 -24.25
C ASN A 755 -4.05 -7.12 -25.44
N ASN A 756 -3.34 -7.05 -26.58
CA ASN A 756 -3.72 -6.30 -27.77
C ASN A 756 -3.96 -4.81 -27.50
N CYS A 757 -3.27 -4.26 -26.52
CA CYS A 757 -3.28 -2.85 -26.18
C CYS A 757 -2.10 -2.14 -26.85
N THR A 758 -2.23 -0.82 -27.00
CA THR A 758 -1.36 -0.05 -27.87
C THR A 758 0.01 0.27 -27.24
N VAL A 759 1.09 -0.07 -27.94
CA VAL A 759 2.45 0.44 -27.69
C VAL A 759 2.86 1.21 -28.92
N THR A 760 2.94 2.54 -28.81
CA THR A 760 3.25 3.42 -29.94
C THR A 760 4.59 4.13 -29.74
N GLU A 761 5.26 4.42 -30.85
CA GLU A 761 6.44 5.29 -30.87
C GLU A 761 5.98 6.75 -30.93
N SER A 762 6.75 7.65 -30.31
CA SER A 762 6.53 9.10 -30.41
C SER A 762 6.99 9.64 -31.76
N ASN A 763 6.28 10.64 -32.27
CA ASN A 763 6.64 11.39 -33.43
C ASN A 763 7.49 12.66 -33.11
N ILE A 764 7.76 12.89 -31.82
CA ILE A 764 8.52 14.05 -31.37
C ILE A 764 10.00 13.78 -31.57
N HIS A 765 10.60 14.49 -32.56
CA HIS A 765 12.00 14.41 -32.91
C HIS A 765 12.70 15.75 -32.69
N SER A 766 14.01 15.71 -32.55
CA SER A 766 14.87 16.86 -32.52
C SER A 766 15.98 16.69 -33.57
N ILE A 767 16.38 17.78 -34.23
CA ILE A 767 17.58 17.77 -35.08
C ILE A 767 18.82 17.45 -34.23
N PHE A 768 18.78 17.79 -32.94
CA PHE A 768 19.85 17.53 -32.00
C PHE A 768 19.90 16.07 -31.49
N ASP A 769 18.91 15.24 -31.83
CA ASP A 769 19.00 13.79 -31.58
C ASP A 769 20.21 13.19 -32.30
N LEU A 770 20.58 13.76 -33.44
CA LEU A 770 21.80 13.39 -34.19
C LEU A 770 23.10 13.60 -33.39
N LEU A 771 23.09 14.37 -32.30
CA LEU A 771 24.25 14.54 -31.42
C LEU A 771 24.50 13.34 -30.51
N TYR A 772 23.51 12.47 -30.32
CA TYR A 772 23.66 11.28 -29.50
C TYR A 772 24.52 10.22 -30.21
N GLU A 773 25.19 9.39 -29.38
CA GLU A 773 26.14 8.37 -29.86
C GLU A 773 25.50 7.37 -30.84
N GLN A 774 24.26 7.01 -30.60
CA GLN A 774 23.45 6.08 -31.40
C GLN A 774 23.28 6.54 -32.85
N TYR A 775 23.36 7.87 -33.09
CA TYR A 775 23.16 8.48 -34.40
C TYR A 775 24.47 8.96 -35.05
N THR A 776 25.64 8.51 -34.58
CA THR A 776 26.93 9.00 -35.07
C THR A 776 27.09 8.84 -36.59
N GLU A 777 26.70 7.70 -37.16
CA GLU A 777 26.76 7.46 -38.61
C GLU A 777 25.79 8.36 -39.36
N ALA A 778 24.56 8.50 -38.87
CA ALA A 778 23.56 9.40 -39.47
C ALA A 778 23.99 10.85 -39.39
N ARG A 779 24.57 11.30 -38.26
CA ARG A 779 25.13 12.64 -38.09
C ARG A 779 26.26 12.92 -39.10
N LEU A 780 27.20 11.99 -39.23
CA LEU A 780 28.31 12.14 -40.15
C LEU A 780 27.84 12.16 -41.60
N ALA A 781 26.88 11.35 -41.99
CA ALA A 781 26.27 11.38 -43.32
C ALA A 781 25.55 12.71 -43.55
N TYR A 782 24.70 13.14 -42.62
CA TYR A 782 23.97 14.41 -42.74
C TYR A 782 24.89 15.62 -42.84
N LEU A 783 25.89 15.74 -41.96
CA LEU A 783 26.85 16.85 -41.96
C LEU A 783 27.79 16.84 -43.19
N LYS A 784 27.98 15.68 -43.83
CA LYS A 784 28.78 15.59 -45.06
C LYS A 784 28.08 16.20 -46.28
N GLU A 785 26.76 16.18 -46.30
CA GLU A 785 25.93 16.76 -47.38
C GLU A 785 25.71 18.26 -47.19
N HIS A 786 26.03 18.82 -46.02
CA HIS A 786 25.80 20.22 -45.69
C HIS A 786 27.11 21.00 -45.41
N LYS A 787 27.04 22.31 -45.55
CA LYS A 787 28.17 23.18 -45.31
C LYS A 787 28.54 23.25 -43.83
N ARG A 788 29.78 22.97 -43.50
CA ARG A 788 30.31 23.15 -42.15
C ARG A 788 30.66 24.62 -41.91
N ILE A 789 30.06 25.22 -40.86
CA ILE A 789 30.18 26.66 -40.53
C ILE A 789 30.81 26.88 -39.14
N SER A 790 30.85 25.86 -38.28
CA SER A 790 31.35 25.93 -36.93
C SER A 790 32.15 24.70 -36.52
N GLU A 791 32.89 24.81 -35.40
CA GLU A 791 33.52 23.66 -34.72
C GLU A 791 32.49 22.79 -34.01
N TYR A 792 31.33 23.35 -33.64
CA TYR A 792 30.26 22.68 -32.92
C TYR A 792 29.25 22.05 -33.86
N ASP A 793 29.03 20.75 -33.72
CA ASP A 793 28.07 20.02 -34.54
C ASP A 793 26.63 20.53 -34.35
N SER A 794 26.26 20.99 -33.13
CA SER A 794 24.92 21.57 -32.85
C SER A 794 24.65 22.79 -33.76
N GLU A 795 25.64 23.69 -33.94
CA GLU A 795 25.49 24.84 -34.82
C GLU A 795 25.44 24.41 -36.28
N ASN A 796 26.24 23.41 -36.68
CA ASN A 796 26.22 22.90 -38.05
C ASN A 796 24.87 22.24 -38.40
N LEU A 797 24.26 21.50 -37.44
CA LEU A 797 22.92 20.92 -37.60
C LEU A 797 21.84 22.01 -37.70
N THR A 798 21.92 23.03 -36.86
CA THR A 798 20.99 24.18 -36.90
C THR A 798 21.10 24.90 -38.23
N TYR A 799 22.32 25.15 -38.73
CA TYR A 799 22.54 25.81 -40.04
C TYR A 799 21.92 25.00 -41.17
N ALA A 800 22.18 23.69 -41.23
CA ALA A 800 21.61 22.79 -42.24
C ALA A 800 20.08 22.81 -42.24
N MET A 801 19.47 22.76 -41.07
CA MET A 801 18.01 22.86 -40.90
C MET A 801 17.47 24.21 -41.40
N LEU A 802 18.16 25.33 -41.11
CA LEU A 802 17.74 26.65 -41.55
C LEU A 802 17.86 26.79 -43.07
N GLU A 803 18.91 26.23 -43.70
CA GLU A 803 19.03 26.19 -45.18
C GLU A 803 17.85 25.41 -45.77
N GLN A 804 17.54 24.23 -45.27
CA GLN A 804 16.42 23.44 -45.75
C GLN A 804 15.06 24.16 -45.58
N ILE A 805 14.81 24.84 -44.47
CA ILE A 805 13.56 25.61 -44.23
C ILE A 805 13.42 26.70 -45.30
N ILE A 806 14.51 27.40 -45.64
CA ILE A 806 14.52 28.49 -46.64
C ILE A 806 14.36 27.93 -48.06
N GLU A 807 15.00 26.78 -48.39
CA GLU A 807 14.96 26.19 -49.73
C GLU A 807 13.62 25.49 -50.03
N GLU A 808 13.06 24.79 -49.06
CA GLU A 808 11.84 24.02 -49.21
C GLU A 808 10.57 24.88 -49.14
N ASN A 809 10.62 26.06 -48.50
CA ASN A 809 9.47 26.93 -48.28
C ASN A 809 9.54 28.16 -49.20
N THR A 810 8.65 28.24 -50.17
CA THR A 810 8.54 29.40 -51.08
C THR A 810 8.27 30.70 -50.31
N GLU A 811 7.62 30.62 -49.14
CA GLU A 811 7.33 31.75 -48.29
C GLU A 811 8.62 32.40 -47.73
N PHE A 812 9.67 31.61 -47.50
CA PHE A 812 10.92 32.05 -46.87
C PHE A 812 12.09 32.18 -47.82
N CYS A 813 11.90 31.91 -49.11
CA CYS A 813 13.01 31.93 -50.14
C CYS A 813 13.71 33.28 -50.24
N HIS A 814 13.09 34.37 -49.81
CA HIS A 814 13.66 35.72 -49.82
C HIS A 814 14.59 36.00 -48.63
N LEU A 815 14.69 35.05 -47.67
CA LEU A 815 15.57 35.20 -46.50
C LEU A 815 17.00 34.72 -46.81
N GLY A 816 17.94 35.29 -46.08
CA GLY A 816 19.34 34.88 -46.04
C GLY A 816 19.80 34.61 -44.62
N ILE A 817 20.83 33.79 -44.45
CA ILE A 817 21.41 33.43 -43.15
C ILE A 817 22.79 34.10 -43.05
N VAL A 818 23.06 34.74 -41.91
CA VAL A 818 24.40 35.15 -41.49
C VAL A 818 24.76 34.37 -40.22
N CYS A 819 25.89 33.68 -40.24
CA CYS A 819 26.41 32.94 -39.10
C CYS A 819 27.35 33.85 -38.29
N HIS A 820 27.37 33.66 -36.97
CA HIS A 820 28.22 34.36 -36.01
C HIS A 820 28.20 35.90 -36.20
N GLN A 821 26.97 36.47 -36.32
CA GLN A 821 26.76 37.89 -36.52
C GLN A 821 27.23 38.69 -35.31
N PRO A 822 28.27 39.52 -35.40
CA PRO A 822 28.71 40.36 -34.28
C PRO A 822 27.60 41.31 -33.83
N LEU A 823 27.26 41.32 -32.52
CA LEU A 823 26.17 42.11 -32.00
C LEU A 823 26.35 43.59 -32.23
N ARG A 824 27.60 44.09 -32.16
CA ARG A 824 27.98 45.49 -32.44
C ARG A 824 27.57 45.99 -33.84
N GLN A 825 27.43 45.11 -34.83
CA GLN A 825 27.06 45.48 -36.21
C GLN A 825 25.54 45.68 -36.37
N LEU A 826 24.74 45.24 -35.40
CA LEU A 826 23.29 45.41 -35.37
C LEU A 826 22.87 46.68 -34.64
N LEU A 827 23.78 47.30 -33.91
CA LEU A 827 23.51 48.52 -33.11
C LEU A 827 23.44 49.74 -34.00
N ARG A 828 22.25 50.31 -34.18
CA ARG A 828 22.04 51.55 -34.97
C ARG A 828 22.20 52.82 -34.12
N ASP A 829 21.78 52.75 -32.86
CA ASP A 829 21.85 53.85 -31.91
C ASP A 829 22.15 53.32 -30.50
N VAL A 830 23.38 53.47 -30.07
CA VAL A 830 23.86 52.97 -28.79
C VAL A 830 23.28 53.73 -27.58
N SER A 831 22.72 54.92 -27.81
CA SER A 831 22.11 55.70 -26.72
C SER A 831 20.84 55.06 -26.14
N LEU A 832 20.28 54.09 -26.81
CA LEU A 832 19.12 53.30 -26.33
C LEU A 832 19.47 52.23 -25.29
N LEU A 833 20.77 52.00 -25.07
CA LEU A 833 21.24 50.90 -24.17
C LEU A 833 21.84 51.51 -22.88
N SER A 834 21.86 50.70 -21.84
CA SER A 834 22.61 51.02 -20.61
C SER A 834 24.12 50.87 -20.85
N ASP A 835 24.95 51.56 -20.05
CA ASP A 835 26.43 51.49 -20.16
C ASP A 835 26.97 50.07 -20.06
N ASP A 836 26.33 49.24 -19.23
CA ASP A 836 26.67 47.84 -19.07
C ASP A 836 26.31 47.00 -20.32
N ASP A 837 25.17 47.26 -20.95
CA ASP A 837 24.74 46.61 -22.19
C ASP A 837 25.59 47.08 -23.40
N ILE A 838 25.97 48.35 -23.43
CA ILE A 838 26.90 48.89 -24.44
C ILE A 838 28.24 48.18 -24.37
N THR A 839 28.81 48.06 -23.15
CA THR A 839 30.08 47.36 -22.96
C THR A 839 30.02 45.91 -23.41
N TYR A 840 28.93 45.22 -23.11
CA TYR A 840 28.72 43.83 -23.55
C TYR A 840 28.53 43.73 -25.08
N ALA A 841 27.71 44.57 -25.67
CA ALA A 841 27.36 44.53 -27.07
C ALA A 841 28.56 44.90 -28.00
N LEU A 842 29.42 45.81 -27.58
CA LEU A 842 30.61 46.21 -28.33
C LEU A 842 31.77 45.21 -28.22
N HIS A 843 31.68 44.24 -27.29
CA HIS A 843 32.78 43.29 -27.12
C HIS A 843 32.99 42.44 -28.38
N PRO A 844 34.21 42.26 -28.90
CA PRO A 844 34.48 41.58 -30.17
C PRO A 844 34.00 40.14 -30.28
N ARG A 845 33.88 39.44 -29.14
CA ARG A 845 33.45 38.07 -29.08
C ARG A 845 31.94 37.88 -28.88
N THR A 846 31.17 38.98 -28.72
CA THR A 846 29.73 38.91 -28.59
C THR A 846 29.09 38.85 -29.98
N HIS A 847 28.46 37.72 -30.28
CA HIS A 847 27.82 37.48 -31.57
C HIS A 847 26.49 36.74 -31.34
N ILE A 848 25.65 36.71 -32.34
CA ILE A 848 24.46 35.87 -32.48
C ILE A 848 24.86 34.67 -33.35
N ASP A 849 24.46 33.47 -33.02
CA ASP A 849 24.83 32.27 -33.75
C ASP A 849 24.33 32.34 -35.19
N PHE A 850 23.04 32.69 -35.39
CA PHE A 850 22.41 32.86 -36.68
C PHE A 850 21.52 34.11 -36.72
N LEU A 851 21.62 34.89 -37.74
CA LEU A 851 20.73 35.99 -38.07
C LEU A 851 20.06 35.74 -39.41
N LEU A 852 18.75 35.55 -39.39
CA LEU A 852 17.93 35.53 -40.59
C LEU A 852 17.58 36.97 -40.97
N TYR A 853 17.83 37.35 -42.24
CA TYR A 853 17.58 38.67 -42.74
C TYR A 853 16.89 38.61 -44.10
N ASN A 854 16.12 39.64 -44.46
CA ASN A 854 15.53 39.79 -45.78
C ASN A 854 16.61 40.19 -46.79
N ARG A 855 16.82 39.40 -47.87
CA ARG A 855 17.87 39.64 -48.89
C ARG A 855 17.67 40.94 -49.65
N VAL A 856 16.43 41.45 -49.78
CA VAL A 856 16.06 42.66 -50.48
C VAL A 856 16.27 43.91 -49.65
N SER A 857 15.61 43.92 -48.47
CA SER A 857 15.61 45.09 -47.56
C SER A 857 16.84 45.16 -46.66
N LYS A 858 17.59 44.06 -46.52
CA LYS A 858 18.74 43.88 -45.61
C LYS A 858 18.39 44.07 -44.15
N GLN A 859 17.06 43.94 -43.79
CA GLN A 859 16.60 44.07 -42.41
C GLN A 859 16.71 42.72 -41.73
N PRO A 860 17.11 42.71 -40.44
CA PRO A 860 17.01 41.54 -39.57
C PRO A 860 15.54 41.06 -39.47
N VAL A 861 15.33 39.76 -39.52
CA VAL A 861 13.99 39.12 -39.36
C VAL A 861 13.92 38.31 -38.06
N LEU A 862 14.91 37.46 -37.85
CA LEU A 862 14.93 36.59 -36.66
C LEU A 862 16.40 36.31 -36.28
N ALA A 863 16.70 36.46 -35.00
CA ALA A 863 17.96 36.02 -34.40
C ALA A 863 17.74 34.62 -33.80
N ILE A 864 18.69 33.70 -33.97
CA ILE A 864 18.61 32.34 -33.42
C ILE A 864 19.91 32.04 -32.69
N GLU A 865 19.75 31.49 -31.46
CA GLU A 865 20.83 30.99 -30.63
C GLU A 865 20.65 29.48 -30.43
N THR A 866 21.75 28.71 -30.46
CA THR A 866 21.75 27.26 -30.20
C THR A 866 22.29 27.01 -28.79
N ASP A 867 21.40 26.74 -27.85
CA ASP A 867 21.74 26.67 -26.46
C ASP A 867 22.07 25.24 -26.01
N GLY A 868 23.35 25.02 -25.68
CA GLY A 868 23.81 23.75 -25.10
C GLY A 868 23.52 23.63 -23.61
N TYR A 869 23.05 22.47 -23.15
CA TYR A 869 22.61 22.20 -21.76
C TYR A 869 23.62 22.59 -20.67
N GLN A 870 24.93 22.41 -20.92
CA GLN A 870 25.95 22.67 -19.90
C GLN A 870 26.13 24.13 -19.50
N HIS A 871 25.63 25.06 -20.30
CA HIS A 871 25.92 26.50 -20.19
C HIS A 871 24.79 27.32 -19.55
N HIS A 872 23.60 26.74 -19.31
CA HIS A 872 22.38 27.47 -18.93
C HIS A 872 21.82 27.14 -17.53
N LYS A 873 22.68 26.74 -16.53
CA LYS A 873 22.23 26.69 -15.14
C LYS A 873 21.99 28.10 -14.61
N GLU A 874 20.82 28.36 -14.03
CA GLU A 874 20.49 29.61 -13.34
C GLU A 874 21.59 30.05 -12.37
N GLY A 875 21.95 31.33 -12.41
CA GLY A 875 23.01 31.89 -11.58
C GLY A 875 24.43 31.75 -12.11
N THR A 876 24.61 31.23 -13.33
CA THR A 876 25.93 31.21 -14.01
C THR A 876 26.23 32.53 -14.69
N THR A 877 27.52 32.83 -14.92
CA THR A 877 27.94 33.98 -15.70
C THR A 877 27.37 34.00 -17.13
N GLN A 878 26.98 32.81 -17.64
CA GLN A 878 26.35 32.70 -18.97
C GLN A 878 24.90 33.15 -18.93
N SER A 879 24.10 32.75 -17.89
CA SER A 879 22.72 33.21 -17.73
C SER A 879 22.60 34.74 -17.74
N VAL A 880 23.52 35.45 -17.08
CA VAL A 880 23.55 36.92 -17.08
C VAL A 880 23.86 37.48 -18.45
N ARG A 881 24.74 36.83 -19.22
CA ARG A 881 25.07 37.23 -20.62
C ARG A 881 23.88 37.04 -21.55
N ASP A 882 23.15 35.96 -21.38
CA ASP A 882 21.95 35.63 -22.15
C ASP A 882 20.84 36.65 -21.89
N GLU A 883 20.62 37.05 -20.65
CA GLU A 883 19.67 38.11 -20.29
C GLU A 883 20.03 39.44 -20.94
N LYS A 884 21.34 39.82 -20.94
CA LYS A 884 21.80 41.03 -21.61
C LYS A 884 21.54 40.96 -23.12
N LYS A 885 21.86 39.84 -23.77
CA LYS A 885 21.62 39.63 -25.20
C LYS A 885 20.12 39.74 -25.52
N ASN A 886 19.24 39.10 -24.72
CA ASN A 886 17.80 39.17 -24.87
C ASN A 886 17.31 40.63 -24.80
N ARG A 887 17.74 41.38 -23.80
CA ARG A 887 17.34 42.76 -23.57
C ARG A 887 17.81 43.67 -24.72
N ILE A 888 19.06 43.50 -25.19
CA ILE A 888 19.62 44.29 -26.28
C ILE A 888 18.83 44.03 -27.58
N LEU A 889 18.59 42.79 -27.95
CA LEU A 889 17.84 42.48 -29.17
C LEU A 889 16.39 42.98 -29.10
N ALA A 890 15.76 42.89 -27.98
CA ALA A 890 14.41 43.44 -27.75
C ALA A 890 14.37 44.95 -27.92
N THR A 891 15.40 45.70 -27.46
CA THR A 891 15.52 47.16 -27.65
C THR A 891 15.57 47.55 -29.14
N TYR A 892 16.14 46.71 -29.97
CA TYR A 892 16.20 46.94 -31.44
C TYR A 892 15.07 46.27 -32.21
N CYS A 893 14.04 45.74 -31.51
CA CYS A 893 12.91 45.02 -32.10
C CYS A 893 13.34 43.85 -33.01
N ILE A 894 14.41 43.14 -32.66
CA ILE A 894 14.86 41.93 -33.36
C ILE A 894 14.34 40.72 -32.54
N PRO A 895 13.39 39.94 -33.07
CA PRO A 895 12.94 38.71 -32.42
C PRO A 895 14.12 37.75 -32.21
N LEU A 896 14.15 37.10 -31.05
CA LEU A 896 15.14 36.09 -30.69
C LEU A 896 14.48 34.76 -30.38
N LEU A 897 14.89 33.71 -31.08
CA LEU A 897 14.53 32.32 -30.82
C LEU A 897 15.74 31.59 -30.24
N ARG A 898 15.54 30.89 -29.11
CA ARG A 898 16.58 30.03 -28.54
C ARG A 898 16.20 28.56 -28.76
N LEU A 899 17.08 27.84 -29.45
CA LEU A 899 16.93 26.42 -29.71
C LEU A 899 17.75 25.62 -28.71
N SER A 900 17.08 24.97 -27.78
CA SER A 900 17.72 24.12 -26.78
C SER A 900 18.13 22.77 -27.37
N THR A 901 19.37 22.36 -27.15
CA THR A 901 19.87 21.05 -27.63
C THR A 901 19.23 19.85 -26.93
N ILE A 902 18.37 20.08 -25.95
CA ILE A 902 17.55 19.05 -25.27
C ILE A 902 16.06 19.19 -25.61
N GLY A 903 15.70 20.15 -26.44
CA GLY A 903 14.32 20.38 -26.90
C GLY A 903 13.90 19.44 -28.04
N SER A 904 12.83 19.84 -28.72
CA SER A 904 12.32 19.12 -29.90
C SER A 904 11.56 20.04 -30.85
N ASN A 905 11.27 19.53 -32.04
CA ASN A 905 10.52 20.26 -33.09
C ASN A 905 11.10 21.63 -33.43
N GLU A 906 12.42 21.75 -33.48
CA GLU A 906 13.16 23.00 -33.76
C GLU A 906 12.74 23.62 -35.10
N ARG A 907 12.53 22.79 -36.12
CA ARG A 907 12.04 23.23 -37.43
C ARG A 907 10.71 23.97 -37.31
N GLN A 908 9.74 23.37 -36.61
CA GLN A 908 8.43 23.99 -36.41
C GLN A 908 8.54 25.29 -35.59
N GLN A 909 9.38 25.34 -34.58
CA GLN A 909 9.63 26.55 -33.78
C GLN A 909 10.17 27.69 -34.65
N VAL A 910 11.11 27.39 -35.55
CA VAL A 910 11.66 28.40 -36.49
C VAL A 910 10.57 28.87 -37.45
N GLU A 911 9.83 27.97 -38.08
CA GLU A 911 8.76 28.32 -39.02
C GLU A 911 7.65 29.16 -38.35
N GLU A 912 7.26 28.85 -37.13
CA GLU A 912 6.28 29.63 -36.35
C GLU A 912 6.85 31.04 -36.02
N ALA A 913 8.11 31.12 -35.57
CA ALA A 913 8.76 32.41 -35.31
C ALA A 913 8.96 33.28 -36.55
N LEU A 914 9.07 32.68 -37.72
CA LEU A 914 9.15 33.43 -39.01
C LEU A 914 7.80 33.93 -39.51
N ARG A 915 6.68 33.31 -39.07
CA ARG A 915 5.30 33.73 -39.39
C ARG A 915 4.74 34.73 -38.40
N ALA A 916 5.25 34.77 -37.17
CA ALA A 916 4.86 35.70 -36.12
C ALA A 916 5.33 37.13 -36.41
#